data_755492a7c0d27f09090d3b383dbb5d5e
#
_entry.id   755492a7c0d27f09090d3b383dbb5d5e
#
_cell.length_a   1.000
_cell.length_b   1.000
_cell.length_c   1.000
_cell.angle_alpha   90.00
_cell.angle_beta   90.00
_cell.angle_gamma   90.00
#
_symmetry.space_group_name_H-M   'P 1'
#
loop_
_entity.id
_entity.type
_entity.pdbx_description
1 polymer ?
#
loop_
_entity_poly.entity_id
_entity_poly.type
_entity_poly.pdbx_seq_one_letter_code
_entity_poly.pdbx_strand_id
1 'polypeptide(L)'
;MVKFDRICMALVCMVCSLNVSADDLKLWYSRPATVWTEALPLGNSRLGVMVYGGAGSEELQLNEETVWGGGPHRNDNPKALAALPQIRQLVFEGRYREAQEMVAQNFETPRNGMPYQTIGSLMLDFPGHEKATDYYRDLDIERAIATTRYKVGEVTYNREVFTSFVDNVIIVRLTANKQGTLSFTASYKSPLQHEVRKSGKRLVLIGKGTEHEGVPGAIRVETQTEVKNEGGHVVVTGENIQVNGADAVTLYISAATNFVNYKDVSGDAHRKSKAYLDIACKKKYEQAREEHIAYYQNQFNRVKLDLGTSEEAKRETHLRVKHFNEGKDVSLATLMFQYGRYLLISSSQPGGQPANLQGIWNDKLLAPWDGKYTVNINLEMNYWPAEVTNLSETHLPLMQMLKELSETGRETARTMYGCDGWVLHHNTDIWRCTGLVDKAFWGMWPNGGAWLCQHLWQHYLFTGNKAFLKEAYPIMKGASDFFLHFLVEHPKYGWMVTCPSNSPEHGPEGDEKKNAPSTVAGCTMDNQIVFDLFSNTLRACKILAEDAAYAEHLQKMIDRLPPMQIGRYNQLQEWLEDVDDPTSEHRHVSHLFGLYPGNQISPYTDPLLFQAAKNSLIYRGDQATGWSIGWKINLWARLLDGNRAFKIINNMLVLVEPANPSGRTYPNLFDAHPPFQIDGNFGYTAGVAEMLLQSHDNAIHLLPALPDAWRKGRIEGLVARGGFVTDMEWDGAQLSKVIIHARLGGNLRLRSYVPLKGKGLREAVGENKNPFFQVERIKEPLISKKICPQYPLLYRVYEYDVMTEPGKSYCFERI
;
A
#
# COMPACT_ATOMS: atom_id res chain seq x y z
N MET A 1 -10.13 -48.73 -50.60
CA MET A 1 -11.25 -47.77 -50.49
C MET A 1 -12.06 -48.09 -49.25
N VAL A 2 -11.66 -47.57 -48.07
CA VAL A 2 -12.52 -47.46 -46.85
C VAL A 2 -12.01 -46.25 -46.11
N LYS A 3 -12.89 -45.28 -45.92
CA LYS A 3 -12.65 -44.03 -45.18
C LYS A 3 -12.72 -44.34 -43.69
N PHE A 4 -11.74 -43.83 -42.92
CA PHE A 4 -11.82 -43.74 -41.46
C PHE A 4 -12.22 -42.32 -41.09
N ASP A 5 -13.40 -42.16 -40.55
CA ASP A 5 -13.89 -40.93 -39.92
C ASP A 5 -13.24 -40.76 -38.57
N ARG A 6 -12.59 -39.63 -38.35
CA ARG A 6 -12.11 -39.18 -37.02
C ARG A 6 -13.25 -38.42 -36.35
N ILE A 7 -13.83 -39.01 -35.34
CA ILE A 7 -14.73 -38.35 -34.40
C ILE A 7 -13.84 -37.64 -33.37
N CYS A 8 -13.74 -36.28 -33.46
CA CYS A 8 -13.21 -35.43 -32.39
C CYS A 8 -14.32 -35.27 -31.36
N MET A 9 -14.17 -35.93 -30.23
CA MET A 9 -15.01 -35.70 -29.04
C MET A 9 -14.51 -34.45 -28.32
N ALA A 10 -15.12 -33.31 -28.61
CA ALA A 10 -14.92 -32.09 -27.87
C ALA A 10 -15.66 -32.20 -26.52
N LEU A 11 -14.90 -32.36 -25.45
CA LEU A 11 -15.40 -32.21 -24.10
C LEU A 11 -15.66 -30.72 -23.83
N VAL A 12 -16.93 -30.32 -23.97
CA VAL A 12 -17.37 -28.98 -23.52
C VAL A 12 -17.48 -29.06 -22.00
N CYS A 13 -16.46 -28.56 -21.30
CA CYS A 13 -16.61 -28.23 -19.90
C CYS A 13 -17.58 -27.06 -19.79
N MET A 14 -18.81 -27.34 -19.40
CA MET A 14 -19.78 -26.32 -19.01
C MET A 14 -19.34 -25.75 -17.66
N VAL A 15 -18.51 -24.72 -17.70
CA VAL A 15 -18.21 -23.90 -16.54
C VAL A 15 -19.43 -23.03 -16.30
N CYS A 16 -20.24 -23.36 -15.29
CA CYS A 16 -21.18 -22.41 -14.72
C CYS A 16 -20.37 -21.26 -14.12
N SER A 17 -20.09 -20.25 -14.92
CA SER A 17 -19.62 -18.97 -14.43
C SER A 17 -20.73 -18.35 -13.58
N LEU A 18 -20.60 -18.39 -12.27
CA LEU A 18 -21.27 -17.44 -11.40
C LEU A 18 -20.72 -16.07 -11.78
N ASN A 19 -21.47 -15.37 -12.62
CA ASN A 19 -21.11 -13.99 -12.99
C ASN A 19 -21.26 -13.13 -11.73
N VAL A 20 -20.15 -12.63 -11.18
CA VAL A 20 -20.18 -11.38 -10.40
C VAL A 20 -20.85 -10.37 -11.31
N SER A 21 -21.98 -9.84 -10.91
CA SER A 21 -22.67 -8.83 -11.72
C SER A 21 -21.74 -7.63 -11.83
N ALA A 22 -21.59 -7.05 -13.03
CA ALA A 22 -20.79 -5.84 -13.25
C ALA A 22 -21.25 -4.65 -12.37
N ASP A 23 -22.43 -4.75 -11.76
CA ASP A 23 -22.96 -3.77 -10.81
C ASP A 23 -22.41 -3.93 -9.38
N ASP A 24 -21.78 -5.07 -9.03
CA ASP A 24 -21.26 -5.32 -7.69
C ASP A 24 -19.92 -4.61 -7.42
N LEU A 25 -19.17 -4.24 -8.46
CA LEU A 25 -17.86 -3.55 -8.34
C LEU A 25 -17.97 -2.05 -8.65
N LYS A 26 -18.97 -1.41 -8.03
CA LYS A 26 -19.20 0.04 -8.14
C LYS A 26 -19.39 0.70 -6.79
N LEU A 27 -18.84 1.89 -6.66
CA LEU A 27 -19.28 2.84 -5.64
C LEU A 27 -20.35 3.72 -6.26
N TRP A 28 -21.57 3.80 -5.67
CA TRP A 28 -22.60 4.63 -6.24
C TRP A 28 -23.42 5.41 -5.20
N TYR A 29 -24.00 6.54 -5.63
CA TYR A 29 -24.70 7.48 -4.76
C TYR A 29 -25.83 8.19 -5.55
N SER A 30 -26.91 8.51 -4.84
CA SER A 30 -28.07 9.26 -5.38
C SER A 30 -27.94 10.78 -5.17
N ARG A 31 -26.81 11.28 -4.70
CA ARG A 31 -26.53 12.71 -4.47
C ARG A 31 -25.08 13.07 -4.81
N PRO A 32 -24.80 14.36 -5.13
CA PRO A 32 -23.45 14.85 -5.28
C PRO A 32 -22.64 14.71 -3.99
N ALA A 33 -21.30 14.72 -4.10
CA ALA A 33 -20.41 14.91 -2.98
C ALA A 33 -20.50 16.34 -2.45
N THR A 34 -20.46 16.49 -1.14
CA THR A 34 -20.45 17.80 -0.46
C THR A 34 -19.10 18.07 0.21
N VAL A 35 -18.33 17.01 0.44
CA VAL A 35 -17.00 17.06 1.03
C VAL A 35 -16.06 16.12 0.27
N TRP A 36 -14.76 16.38 0.39
CA TRP A 36 -13.72 15.67 -0.34
C TRP A 36 -13.77 14.14 -0.15
N THR A 37 -14.07 13.66 1.04
CA THR A 37 -14.18 12.24 1.38
C THR A 37 -15.48 11.56 0.89
N GLU A 38 -16.34 12.29 0.19
CA GLU A 38 -17.49 11.77 -0.58
C GLU A 38 -17.20 11.75 -2.10
N ALA A 39 -16.20 12.53 -2.56
CA ALA A 39 -15.83 12.58 -3.97
C ALA A 39 -15.18 11.28 -4.45
N LEU A 40 -15.27 11.00 -5.74
CA LEU A 40 -14.80 9.76 -6.36
C LEU A 40 -13.35 9.90 -6.85
N PRO A 41 -12.41 9.09 -6.33
CA PRO A 41 -11.00 9.16 -6.72
C PRO A 41 -10.75 8.45 -8.06
N LEU A 42 -10.11 9.13 -9.00
CA LEU A 42 -9.55 8.57 -10.22
C LEU A 42 -8.06 8.88 -10.30
N GLY A 43 -7.27 7.99 -10.89
CA GLY A 43 -5.84 8.19 -11.02
C GLY A 43 -5.19 7.28 -12.07
N ASN A 44 -4.00 7.70 -12.53
CA ASN A 44 -3.12 6.91 -13.39
C ASN A 44 -1.68 6.87 -12.87
N SER A 45 -1.48 6.96 -11.55
CA SER A 45 -0.21 7.12 -10.82
C SER A 45 0.38 8.54 -10.91
N ARG A 46 0.36 9.19 -12.07
CA ARG A 46 0.92 10.53 -12.27
C ARG A 46 -0.09 11.64 -11.97
N LEU A 47 -1.32 11.49 -12.44
CA LEU A 47 -2.43 12.42 -12.22
C LEU A 47 -3.48 11.80 -11.32
N GLY A 48 -3.96 12.57 -10.37
CA GLY A 48 -5.13 12.26 -9.56
C GLY A 48 -6.25 13.28 -9.79
N VAL A 49 -7.49 12.83 -9.72
CA VAL A 49 -8.67 13.71 -9.71
C VAL A 49 -9.73 13.17 -8.76
N MET A 50 -10.30 14.06 -7.94
CA MET A 50 -11.49 13.77 -7.14
C MET A 50 -12.69 14.38 -7.82
N VAL A 51 -13.68 13.54 -8.16
CA VAL A 51 -14.90 13.92 -8.90
C VAL A 51 -16.05 14.07 -7.92
N TYR A 52 -16.56 15.29 -7.75
CA TYR A 52 -17.66 15.57 -6.81
C TYR A 52 -19.04 15.20 -7.38
N GLY A 53 -19.20 15.27 -8.69
CA GLY A 53 -20.47 14.94 -9.36
C GLY A 53 -21.53 16.04 -9.23
N GLY A 54 -21.16 17.30 -9.03
CA GLY A 54 -22.09 18.40 -8.90
C GLY A 54 -22.90 18.64 -10.19
N ALA A 55 -24.21 18.86 -10.09
CA ALA A 55 -25.07 19.14 -11.25
C ALA A 55 -24.97 20.61 -11.69
N GLY A 56 -25.18 21.56 -10.79
CA GLY A 56 -25.08 23.00 -11.07
C GLY A 56 -23.64 23.50 -11.09
N SER A 57 -22.78 22.94 -10.25
CA SER A 57 -21.34 23.22 -10.26
C SER A 57 -20.60 21.91 -9.99
N GLU A 58 -19.77 21.48 -10.93
CA GLU A 58 -18.87 20.33 -10.77
C GLU A 58 -17.51 20.80 -10.30
N GLU A 59 -16.94 20.11 -9.35
CA GLU A 59 -15.56 20.27 -8.93
C GLU A 59 -14.74 19.04 -9.31
N LEU A 60 -13.69 19.27 -10.09
CA LEU A 60 -12.65 18.30 -10.40
C LEU A 60 -11.38 18.73 -9.66
N GLN A 61 -11.15 18.20 -8.43
CA GLN A 61 -9.97 18.54 -7.65
C GLN A 61 -8.78 17.74 -8.18
N LEU A 62 -7.65 18.41 -8.45
CA LEU A 62 -6.55 17.90 -9.25
C LEU A 62 -5.28 17.71 -8.43
N ASN A 63 -4.60 16.60 -8.70
CA ASN A 63 -3.25 16.32 -8.20
C ASN A 63 -2.31 15.90 -9.33
N GLU A 64 -1.04 16.14 -9.14
CA GLU A 64 0.07 15.59 -9.92
C GLU A 64 1.16 15.13 -8.95
N GLU A 65 1.70 13.92 -9.13
CA GLU A 65 2.53 13.20 -8.14
C GLU A 65 3.78 13.96 -7.68
N THR A 66 4.26 14.95 -8.44
CA THR A 66 5.48 15.71 -8.14
C THR A 66 5.23 17.13 -7.65
N VAL A 67 3.98 17.51 -7.36
CA VAL A 67 3.65 18.81 -6.77
C VAL A 67 3.89 18.75 -5.27
N TRP A 68 5.06 19.19 -4.85
CA TRP A 68 5.50 19.21 -3.44
C TRP A 68 6.00 20.60 -3.04
N GLY A 69 5.91 20.91 -1.76
CA GLY A 69 6.54 22.09 -1.16
C GLY A 69 8.08 21.99 -1.12
N GLY A 70 8.73 23.08 -0.79
CA GLY A 70 10.18 23.16 -0.70
C GLY A 70 10.91 22.83 -2.00
N GLY A 71 12.11 22.30 -1.87
CA GLY A 71 13.01 21.93 -2.97
C GLY A 71 14.06 20.94 -2.50
N PRO A 72 15.02 20.58 -3.37
CA PRO A 72 16.14 19.72 -2.98
C PRO A 72 16.86 20.27 -1.74
N HIS A 73 16.96 19.48 -0.69
CA HIS A 73 17.56 19.86 0.58
C HIS A 73 18.07 18.64 1.33
N ARG A 74 18.73 18.88 2.47
CA ARG A 74 19.22 17.86 3.40
C ARG A 74 18.78 18.20 4.81
N ASN A 75 18.60 17.16 5.63
CA ASN A 75 18.23 17.29 7.04
C ASN A 75 19.18 16.54 8.00
N ASP A 76 20.42 16.31 7.57
CA ASP A 76 21.45 15.70 8.41
C ASP A 76 21.95 16.70 9.45
N ASN A 77 22.08 16.28 10.72
CA ASN A 77 22.66 17.12 11.74
C ASN A 77 24.12 16.72 12.01
N PRO A 78 25.12 17.58 11.71
CA PRO A 78 26.53 17.24 11.90
C PRO A 78 26.97 17.09 13.37
N LYS A 79 26.13 17.51 14.33
CA LYS A 79 26.42 17.35 15.76
C LYS A 79 26.15 15.92 16.26
N ALA A 80 25.39 15.13 15.53
CA ALA A 80 24.90 13.82 15.95
C ALA A 80 26.03 12.85 16.30
N LEU A 81 27.04 12.75 15.42
CA LEU A 81 28.17 11.86 15.60
C LEU A 81 28.96 12.11 16.91
N ALA A 82 29.18 13.37 17.24
CA ALA A 82 29.91 13.71 18.47
C ALA A 82 29.13 13.39 19.75
N ALA A 83 27.80 13.46 19.70
CA ALA A 83 26.91 13.16 20.83
C ALA A 83 26.64 11.66 21.00
N LEU A 84 26.79 10.87 19.96
CA LEU A 84 26.38 9.44 19.91
C LEU A 84 26.98 8.60 21.06
N PRO A 85 28.28 8.70 21.44
CA PRO A 85 28.83 7.90 22.53
C PRO A 85 28.14 8.18 23.88
N GLN A 86 27.90 9.45 24.19
CA GLN A 86 27.22 9.83 25.43
C GLN A 86 25.74 9.42 25.43
N ILE A 87 25.04 9.53 24.31
CA ILE A 87 23.64 9.04 24.17
C ILE A 87 23.60 7.54 24.47
N ARG A 88 24.51 6.76 23.88
CA ARG A 88 24.61 5.31 24.14
C ARG A 88 24.86 5.00 25.62
N GLN A 89 25.75 5.73 26.26
CA GLN A 89 26.01 5.58 27.67
C GLN A 89 24.76 5.83 28.51
N LEU A 90 24.04 6.93 28.26
CA LEU A 90 22.79 7.28 28.98
C LEU A 90 21.72 6.21 28.81
N VAL A 91 21.55 5.68 27.59
CA VAL A 91 20.61 4.60 27.32
C VAL A 91 20.95 3.35 28.10
N PHE A 92 22.24 2.93 28.13
CA PHE A 92 22.68 1.74 28.88
C PHE A 92 22.65 1.92 30.41
N GLU A 93 22.68 3.17 30.88
CA GLU A 93 22.48 3.52 32.30
C GLU A 93 20.98 3.57 32.67
N GLY A 94 20.04 3.38 31.71
CA GLY A 94 18.59 3.50 31.91
C GLY A 94 18.08 4.95 32.03
N ARG A 95 18.89 5.94 31.67
CA ARG A 95 18.58 7.39 31.72
C ARG A 95 17.94 7.82 30.40
N TYR A 96 16.84 7.16 30.03
CA TYR A 96 16.19 7.30 28.71
C TYR A 96 15.74 8.72 28.39
N ARG A 97 15.26 9.47 29.40
CA ARG A 97 14.83 10.86 29.23
C ARG A 97 16.00 11.77 28.83
N GLU A 98 17.10 11.68 29.53
CA GLU A 98 18.29 12.48 29.23
C GLU A 98 18.90 12.08 27.88
N ALA A 99 18.84 10.79 27.54
CA ALA A 99 19.26 10.31 26.23
C ALA A 99 18.40 10.93 25.11
N GLN A 100 17.06 10.94 25.27
CA GLN A 100 16.15 11.54 24.31
C GLN A 100 16.34 13.07 24.17
N GLU A 101 16.56 13.77 25.27
CA GLU A 101 16.88 15.19 25.26
C GLU A 101 18.18 15.47 24.47
N MET A 102 19.21 14.63 24.65
CA MET A 102 20.44 14.74 23.85
C MET A 102 20.21 14.43 22.37
N VAL A 103 19.36 13.45 22.04
CA VAL A 103 18.94 13.18 20.66
C VAL A 103 18.26 14.42 20.08
N ALA A 104 17.31 15.03 20.79
CA ALA A 104 16.62 16.23 20.34
C ALA A 104 17.59 17.40 20.06
N GLN A 105 18.58 17.60 20.93
CA GLN A 105 19.56 18.68 20.77
C GLN A 105 20.57 18.47 19.63
N ASN A 106 20.86 17.22 19.26
CA ASN A 106 21.98 16.91 18.38
C ASN A 106 21.59 16.19 17.09
N PHE A 107 20.40 15.57 17.00
CA PHE A 107 19.95 14.86 15.82
C PHE A 107 18.84 15.62 15.08
N GLU A 108 17.97 16.35 15.79
CA GLU A 108 16.92 17.13 15.17
C GLU A 108 17.47 18.30 14.35
N THR A 109 16.77 18.66 13.30
CA THR A 109 16.97 19.86 12.51
C THR A 109 15.63 20.60 12.39
N PRO A 110 15.59 21.86 11.98
CA PRO A 110 14.32 22.56 11.73
C PRO A 110 13.58 22.05 10.48
N ARG A 111 14.06 21.00 9.81
CA ARG A 111 13.50 20.46 8.57
C ARG A 111 12.95 19.07 8.81
N ASN A 112 11.61 18.95 8.80
CA ASN A 112 10.89 17.70 9.05
C ASN A 112 10.35 17.06 7.76
N GLY A 113 10.87 17.43 6.61
CA GLY A 113 10.42 17.00 5.30
C GLY A 113 9.38 17.94 4.70
N MET A 114 9.13 17.76 3.41
CA MET A 114 8.32 18.68 2.62
C MET A 114 6.94 18.11 2.36
N PRO A 115 5.88 18.95 2.30
CA PRO A 115 4.51 18.50 2.11
C PRO A 115 4.19 18.20 0.65
N TYR A 116 3.40 17.13 0.42
CA TYR A 116 2.70 16.89 -0.82
C TYR A 116 1.53 17.86 -0.98
N GLN A 117 1.36 18.47 -2.17
CA GLN A 117 0.46 19.59 -2.37
C GLN A 117 -0.57 19.34 -3.48
N THR A 118 -1.75 19.97 -3.33
CA THR A 118 -2.77 20.02 -4.39
C THR A 118 -2.40 21.04 -5.47
N ILE A 119 -2.84 20.79 -6.71
CA ILE A 119 -2.86 21.81 -7.77
C ILE A 119 -4.02 22.81 -7.54
N GLY A 120 -5.11 22.34 -6.97
CA GLY A 120 -6.40 23.01 -6.89
C GLY A 120 -7.46 22.28 -7.70
N SER A 121 -8.42 23.00 -8.25
CA SER A 121 -9.59 22.42 -8.91
C SER A 121 -9.89 23.09 -10.26
N LEU A 122 -10.40 22.29 -11.21
CA LEU A 122 -11.15 22.79 -12.35
C LEU A 122 -12.64 22.76 -12.00
N MET A 123 -13.27 23.93 -12.02
CA MET A 123 -14.70 24.11 -11.78
C MET A 123 -15.45 24.15 -13.12
N LEU A 124 -16.60 23.45 -13.19
CA LEU A 124 -17.51 23.53 -14.33
C LEU A 124 -18.86 24.02 -13.80
N ASP A 125 -19.22 25.26 -14.14
CA ASP A 125 -20.46 25.87 -13.68
C ASP A 125 -21.54 25.82 -14.77
N PHE A 126 -22.69 25.20 -14.44
CA PHE A 126 -23.84 24.96 -15.33
C PHE A 126 -25.03 25.79 -14.85
N PRO A 127 -25.19 27.03 -15.29
CA PRO A 127 -26.34 27.88 -14.91
C PRO A 127 -27.68 27.21 -15.25
N GLY A 128 -28.57 27.15 -14.26
CA GLY A 128 -29.90 26.54 -14.41
C GLY A 128 -29.97 25.05 -14.09
N HIS A 129 -28.86 24.39 -13.70
CA HIS A 129 -28.87 22.99 -13.33
C HIS A 129 -28.99 22.74 -11.81
N GLU A 130 -29.24 23.79 -11.02
CA GLU A 130 -29.33 23.71 -9.54
C GLU A 130 -30.56 22.88 -9.09
N LYS A 131 -31.58 22.73 -9.95
CA LYS A 131 -32.79 21.94 -9.68
C LYS A 131 -32.78 20.59 -10.39
N ALA A 132 -31.59 19.95 -10.50
CA ALA A 132 -31.46 18.63 -11.10
C ALA A 132 -32.30 17.58 -10.37
N THR A 133 -32.90 16.66 -11.12
CA THR A 133 -33.65 15.49 -10.61
C THR A 133 -33.07 14.21 -11.20
N ASP A 134 -33.57 13.04 -10.79
CA ASP A 134 -33.14 11.72 -11.26
C ASP A 134 -31.63 11.57 -11.24
N TYR A 135 -31.03 12.00 -10.12
CA TYR A 135 -29.58 12.07 -9.95
C TYR A 135 -28.97 10.70 -9.65
N TYR A 136 -27.85 10.42 -10.30
CA TYR A 136 -27.03 9.22 -10.08
C TYR A 136 -25.55 9.54 -10.33
N ARG A 137 -24.65 9.04 -9.49
CA ARG A 137 -23.20 8.98 -9.77
C ARG A 137 -22.58 7.69 -9.32
N ASP A 138 -21.58 7.23 -10.05
CA ASP A 138 -20.80 6.04 -9.69
C ASP A 138 -19.31 6.17 -10.00
N LEU A 139 -18.53 5.30 -9.38
CA LEU A 139 -17.19 4.91 -9.79
C LEU A 139 -17.23 3.43 -10.12
N ASP A 140 -17.09 3.10 -11.39
CA ASP A 140 -16.92 1.74 -11.87
C ASP A 140 -15.43 1.36 -11.76
N ILE A 141 -15.10 0.56 -10.74
CA ILE A 141 -13.71 0.14 -10.51
C ILE A 141 -13.23 -0.96 -11.44
N GLU A 142 -14.09 -1.59 -12.24
CA GLU A 142 -13.66 -2.52 -13.29
C GLU A 142 -13.15 -1.79 -14.54
N ARG A 143 -13.56 -0.55 -14.74
CA ARG A 143 -13.18 0.27 -15.89
C ARG A 143 -12.39 1.53 -15.53
N ALA A 144 -12.29 1.84 -14.23
CA ALA A 144 -11.70 3.07 -13.68
C ALA A 144 -12.33 4.34 -14.31
N ILE A 145 -13.67 4.40 -14.34
CA ILE A 145 -14.47 5.50 -14.90
C ILE A 145 -15.47 5.96 -13.85
N ALA A 146 -15.55 7.28 -13.63
CA ALA A 146 -16.61 7.89 -12.86
C ALA A 146 -17.70 8.44 -13.79
N THR A 147 -18.97 8.19 -13.44
CA THR A 147 -20.14 8.65 -14.20
C THR A 147 -21.02 9.51 -13.31
N THR A 148 -21.56 10.60 -13.87
CA THR A 148 -22.61 11.41 -13.25
C THR A 148 -23.74 11.59 -14.25
N ARG A 149 -24.99 11.28 -13.85
CA ARG A 149 -26.18 11.43 -14.66
C ARG A 149 -27.29 12.12 -13.88
N TYR A 150 -27.97 13.05 -14.51
CA TYR A 150 -29.10 13.77 -13.91
C TYR A 150 -29.99 14.37 -14.98
N LYS A 151 -31.18 14.85 -14.59
CA LYS A 151 -32.09 15.55 -15.44
C LYS A 151 -32.28 17.01 -15.02
N VAL A 152 -32.47 17.89 -16.01
CA VAL A 152 -32.98 19.25 -15.83
C VAL A 152 -34.17 19.43 -16.79
N GLY A 153 -35.37 19.55 -16.25
CA GLY A 153 -36.61 19.43 -17.07
C GLY A 153 -36.67 18.09 -17.79
N GLU A 154 -36.81 18.11 -19.10
CA GLU A 154 -36.85 16.92 -19.95
C GLU A 154 -35.47 16.47 -20.46
N VAL A 155 -34.42 17.21 -20.18
CA VAL A 155 -33.09 16.92 -20.70
C VAL A 155 -32.29 16.08 -19.68
N THR A 156 -31.79 14.94 -20.15
CA THR A 156 -30.87 14.08 -19.41
C THR A 156 -29.43 14.44 -19.78
N TYR A 157 -28.64 14.75 -18.80
CA TYR A 157 -27.20 15.03 -18.92
C TYR A 157 -26.41 13.86 -18.39
N ASN A 158 -25.32 13.51 -19.09
CA ASN A 158 -24.38 12.47 -18.68
C ASN A 158 -22.96 13.02 -18.76
N ARG A 159 -22.16 12.69 -17.75
CA ARG A 159 -20.74 13.03 -17.65
C ARG A 159 -19.93 11.79 -17.31
N GLU A 160 -18.93 11.47 -18.12
CA GLU A 160 -17.92 10.44 -17.81
C GLU A 160 -16.57 11.11 -17.57
N VAL A 161 -15.85 10.65 -16.55
CA VAL A 161 -14.49 11.14 -16.21
C VAL A 161 -13.58 9.94 -16.05
N PHE A 162 -12.38 9.99 -16.63
CA PHE A 162 -11.32 9.04 -16.39
C PHE A 162 -9.94 9.68 -16.55
N THR A 163 -8.95 9.09 -15.86
CA THR A 163 -7.56 9.50 -15.96
C THR A 163 -6.84 8.50 -16.87
N SER A 164 -6.58 8.89 -18.12
CA SER A 164 -6.02 7.99 -19.15
C SER A 164 -4.62 7.52 -18.77
N PHE A 165 -4.44 6.21 -18.62
CA PHE A 165 -3.13 5.59 -18.42
C PHE A 165 -2.22 5.72 -19.65
N VAL A 166 -2.82 5.72 -20.85
CA VAL A 166 -2.08 5.76 -22.12
C VAL A 166 -1.67 7.18 -22.51
N ASP A 167 -2.59 8.14 -22.34
CA ASP A 167 -2.40 9.51 -22.82
C ASP A 167 -1.87 10.47 -21.74
N ASN A 168 -1.83 10.06 -20.48
CA ASN A 168 -1.39 10.87 -19.34
C ASN A 168 -2.16 12.20 -19.18
N VAL A 169 -3.47 12.16 -19.42
CA VAL A 169 -4.41 13.29 -19.26
C VAL A 169 -5.68 12.82 -18.56
N ILE A 170 -6.39 13.77 -17.93
CA ILE A 170 -7.75 13.55 -17.46
C ILE A 170 -8.69 13.89 -18.62
N ILE A 171 -9.65 13.01 -18.90
CA ILE A 171 -10.64 13.20 -19.95
C ILE A 171 -12.04 13.29 -19.33
N VAL A 172 -12.78 14.32 -19.70
CA VAL A 172 -14.16 14.54 -19.24
C VAL A 172 -15.06 14.61 -20.46
N ARG A 173 -15.99 13.70 -20.57
CA ARG A 173 -16.99 13.67 -21.65
C ARG A 173 -18.35 14.09 -21.11
N LEU A 174 -18.94 15.12 -21.71
CA LEU A 174 -20.30 15.60 -21.42
C LEU A 174 -21.19 15.35 -22.62
N THR A 175 -22.37 14.79 -22.37
CA THR A 175 -23.41 14.59 -23.40
C THR A 175 -24.78 14.94 -22.86
N ALA A 176 -25.70 15.26 -23.75
CA ALA A 176 -27.12 15.46 -23.44
C ALA A 176 -27.99 14.71 -24.46
N ASN A 177 -29.19 14.30 -24.06
CA ASN A 177 -30.13 13.64 -24.94
C ASN A 177 -30.88 14.62 -25.88
N LYS A 178 -30.57 15.91 -25.78
CA LYS A 178 -31.14 16.97 -26.65
C LYS A 178 -30.01 17.85 -27.18
N GLN A 179 -29.97 18.07 -28.47
CA GLN A 179 -28.98 18.91 -29.14
C GLN A 179 -29.03 20.37 -28.68
N GLY A 180 -27.86 21.03 -28.66
CA GLY A 180 -27.73 22.45 -28.35
C GLY A 180 -27.98 22.83 -26.87
N THR A 181 -28.00 21.86 -25.96
CA THR A 181 -28.35 22.11 -24.54
C THR A 181 -27.17 22.18 -23.59
N LEU A 182 -25.96 21.86 -24.05
CA LEU A 182 -24.77 21.93 -23.20
C LEU A 182 -24.19 23.35 -23.21
N SER A 183 -24.32 24.04 -22.08
CA SER A 183 -23.71 25.34 -21.85
C SER A 183 -23.12 25.39 -20.43
N PHE A 184 -21.84 25.79 -20.32
CA PHE A 184 -21.14 25.89 -19.02
C PHE A 184 -19.91 26.77 -19.15
N THR A 185 -19.38 27.17 -17.99
CA THR A 185 -18.10 27.87 -17.87
C THR A 185 -17.11 26.97 -17.10
N ALA A 186 -15.90 26.79 -17.65
CA ALA A 186 -14.82 26.10 -16.96
C ALA A 186 -13.77 27.10 -16.48
N SER A 187 -13.39 27.05 -15.19
CA SER A 187 -12.39 27.95 -14.58
C SER A 187 -11.54 27.23 -13.54
N TYR A 188 -10.32 27.70 -13.33
CA TYR A 188 -9.45 27.14 -12.29
C TYR A 188 -9.62 27.86 -10.94
N LYS A 189 -9.55 27.08 -9.85
CA LYS A 189 -9.30 27.57 -8.49
C LYS A 189 -8.06 26.88 -7.96
N SER A 190 -7.13 27.63 -7.40
CA SER A 190 -5.92 27.05 -6.82
C SER A 190 -5.52 27.77 -5.52
N PRO A 191 -5.12 27.03 -4.48
CA PRO A 191 -4.53 27.61 -3.28
C PRO A 191 -3.03 27.93 -3.44
N LEU A 192 -2.38 27.45 -4.51
CA LEU A 192 -1.00 27.80 -4.84
C LEU A 192 -0.88 29.29 -5.24
N GLN A 193 0.29 29.88 -5.10
CA GLN A 193 0.60 31.10 -5.82
C GLN A 193 0.57 30.78 -7.32
N HIS A 194 -0.38 31.37 -8.06
CA HIS A 194 -0.65 30.97 -9.45
C HIS A 194 -1.05 32.16 -10.34
N GLU A 195 -0.98 31.87 -11.64
CA GLU A 195 -1.50 32.71 -12.73
C GLU A 195 -2.38 31.82 -13.62
N VAL A 196 -3.50 32.35 -14.08
CA VAL A 196 -4.34 31.72 -15.12
C VAL A 196 -4.28 32.57 -16.38
N ARG A 197 -4.08 31.96 -17.53
CA ARG A 197 -3.99 32.65 -18.81
C ARG A 197 -4.53 31.83 -19.99
N LYS A 198 -4.85 32.52 -21.08
CA LYS A 198 -5.12 31.90 -22.38
C LYS A 198 -3.82 31.59 -23.11
N SER A 199 -3.74 30.41 -23.71
CA SER A 199 -2.69 30.02 -24.66
C SER A 199 -3.32 29.36 -25.89
N GLY A 200 -3.54 30.14 -26.95
CA GLY A 200 -4.29 29.68 -28.11
C GLY A 200 -5.74 29.29 -27.74
N LYS A 201 -6.09 28.03 -27.91
CA LYS A 201 -7.41 27.45 -27.55
C LYS A 201 -7.44 26.80 -26.17
N ARG A 202 -6.41 27.01 -25.35
CA ARG A 202 -6.24 26.40 -24.02
C ARG A 202 -6.36 27.43 -22.92
N LEU A 203 -6.95 27.00 -21.81
CA LEU A 203 -6.85 27.67 -20.53
C LEU A 203 -5.67 27.04 -19.77
N VAL A 204 -4.77 27.86 -19.27
CA VAL A 204 -3.52 27.41 -18.61
C VAL A 204 -3.44 27.99 -17.22
N LEU A 205 -3.23 27.12 -16.22
CA LEU A 205 -2.84 27.50 -14.87
C LEU A 205 -1.35 27.22 -14.69
N ILE A 206 -0.61 28.20 -14.18
CA ILE A 206 0.79 28.06 -13.78
C ILE A 206 0.85 28.30 -12.28
N GLY A 207 1.27 27.28 -11.52
CA GLY A 207 1.37 27.32 -10.07
C GLY A 207 2.80 27.14 -9.58
N LYS A 208 3.06 27.55 -8.35
CA LYS A 208 4.34 27.38 -7.67
C LYS A 208 4.13 26.70 -6.34
N GLY A 209 4.91 25.63 -6.06
CA GLY A 209 4.96 24.97 -4.76
C GLY A 209 5.37 25.95 -3.65
N THR A 210 4.86 25.72 -2.45
CA THR A 210 5.09 26.63 -1.31
C THR A 210 6.49 26.47 -0.73
N GLU A 211 6.98 27.52 -0.09
CA GLU A 211 8.07 27.40 0.88
C GLU A 211 7.60 26.55 2.07
N HIS A 212 8.49 25.78 2.66
CA HIS A 212 8.23 25.05 3.89
C HIS A 212 9.51 24.91 4.72
N GLU A 213 9.42 25.18 6.03
CA GLU A 213 10.53 25.07 7.01
C GLU A 213 11.85 25.71 6.54
N GLY A 214 11.76 26.89 5.93
CA GLY A 214 12.91 27.63 5.44
C GLY A 214 13.48 27.14 4.10
N VAL A 215 12.84 26.17 3.44
CA VAL A 215 13.23 25.69 2.12
C VAL A 215 12.29 26.32 1.07
N PRO A 216 12.81 27.18 0.17
CA PRO A 216 11.99 27.82 -0.86
C PRO A 216 11.30 26.80 -1.77
N GLY A 217 10.06 27.10 -2.18
CA GLY A 217 9.34 26.27 -3.15
C GLY A 217 10.02 26.27 -4.53
N ALA A 218 10.46 25.11 -4.97
CA ALA A 218 11.19 24.92 -6.23
C ALA A 218 10.31 24.35 -7.36
N ILE A 219 9.21 23.68 -7.02
CA ILE A 219 8.30 23.09 -8.01
C ILE A 219 7.49 24.18 -8.71
N ARG A 220 7.42 24.08 -10.02
CA ARG A 220 6.51 24.84 -10.90
C ARG A 220 5.64 23.83 -11.60
N VAL A 221 4.32 23.98 -11.47
CA VAL A 221 3.33 23.14 -12.15
C VAL A 221 2.65 23.95 -13.24
N GLU A 222 2.44 23.33 -14.40
CA GLU A 222 1.57 23.86 -15.42
C GLU A 222 0.47 22.87 -15.74
N THR A 223 -0.78 23.33 -15.61
CA THR A 223 -1.99 22.60 -15.97
C THR A 223 -2.66 23.27 -17.17
N GLN A 224 -2.97 22.49 -18.21
CA GLN A 224 -3.61 22.98 -19.43
C GLN A 224 -4.93 22.25 -19.65
N THR A 225 -5.99 22.99 -19.97
CA THR A 225 -7.29 22.45 -20.39
C THR A 225 -7.62 22.89 -21.83
N GLU A 226 -7.92 21.88 -22.67
CA GLU A 226 -8.44 22.08 -24.02
C GLU A 226 -9.83 21.48 -24.13
N VAL A 227 -10.76 22.18 -24.82
CA VAL A 227 -12.15 21.73 -25.04
C VAL A 227 -12.38 21.46 -26.50
N LYS A 228 -12.97 20.31 -26.81
CA LYS A 228 -13.56 19.96 -28.11
C LYS A 228 -15.06 19.86 -27.99
N ASN A 229 -15.74 20.57 -28.81
CA ASN A 229 -17.23 20.58 -28.88
C ASN A 229 -17.74 19.97 -30.18
N GLU A 230 -18.91 19.37 -30.10
CA GLU A 230 -19.76 18.95 -31.19
C GLU A 230 -21.00 19.86 -31.15
N GLY A 231 -21.25 20.61 -32.19
CA GLY A 231 -22.27 21.68 -32.17
C GLY A 231 -21.84 22.85 -31.27
N GLY A 232 -22.65 23.94 -31.30
CA GLY A 232 -22.40 25.12 -30.49
C GLY A 232 -21.07 25.83 -30.75
N HIS A 233 -20.57 26.58 -29.77
CA HIS A 233 -19.31 27.29 -29.87
C HIS A 233 -18.57 27.36 -28.53
N VAL A 234 -17.22 27.50 -28.61
CA VAL A 234 -16.31 27.60 -27.46
C VAL A 234 -15.52 28.90 -27.53
N VAL A 235 -15.51 29.64 -26.44
CA VAL A 235 -14.70 30.87 -26.28
C VAL A 235 -13.72 30.66 -25.11
N VAL A 236 -12.44 30.89 -25.37
CA VAL A 236 -11.40 30.88 -24.32
C VAL A 236 -10.99 32.32 -24.04
N THR A 237 -11.15 32.74 -22.80
CA THR A 237 -10.66 34.04 -22.27
C THR A 237 -9.34 33.87 -21.53
N GLY A 238 -8.84 34.91 -20.87
CA GLY A 238 -7.69 34.81 -19.95
C GLY A 238 -8.03 34.14 -18.63
N GLU A 239 -9.31 33.94 -18.30
CA GLU A 239 -9.77 33.48 -16.99
C GLU A 239 -10.57 32.18 -17.05
N ASN A 240 -11.25 31.93 -18.20
CA ASN A 240 -12.15 30.77 -18.30
C ASN A 240 -12.33 30.29 -19.74
N ILE A 241 -12.99 29.14 -19.88
CA ILE A 241 -13.51 28.59 -21.12
C ILE A 241 -15.03 28.63 -21.03
N GLN A 242 -15.70 29.22 -22.01
CA GLN A 242 -17.17 29.28 -22.13
C GLN A 242 -17.61 28.36 -23.26
N VAL A 243 -18.50 27.43 -22.97
CA VAL A 243 -19.15 26.54 -23.91
C VAL A 243 -20.61 26.96 -24.00
N ASN A 244 -21.13 27.16 -25.24
CA ASN A 244 -22.51 27.59 -25.45
C ASN A 244 -23.18 26.74 -26.51
N GLY A 245 -24.29 26.10 -26.14
CA GLY A 245 -25.19 25.38 -27.03
C GLY A 245 -24.54 24.17 -27.72
N ALA A 246 -23.64 23.46 -27.10
CA ALA A 246 -23.05 22.26 -27.68
C ALA A 246 -23.98 21.04 -27.58
N ASP A 247 -23.78 20.08 -28.47
CA ASP A 247 -24.47 18.77 -28.48
C ASP A 247 -23.69 17.79 -27.56
N ALA A 248 -22.39 17.83 -27.66
CA ALA A 248 -21.46 17.08 -26.80
C ALA A 248 -20.15 17.84 -26.63
N VAL A 249 -19.43 17.55 -25.53
CA VAL A 249 -18.15 18.21 -25.21
C VAL A 249 -17.18 17.20 -24.65
N THR A 250 -15.92 17.31 -25.05
CA THR A 250 -14.80 16.58 -24.40
C THR A 250 -13.77 17.57 -23.91
N LEU A 251 -13.48 17.57 -22.60
CA LEU A 251 -12.37 18.30 -22.02
C LEU A 251 -11.18 17.35 -21.87
N TYR A 252 -10.01 17.86 -22.21
CA TYR A 252 -8.72 17.21 -21.99
C TYR A 252 -7.91 18.09 -21.03
N ILE A 253 -7.46 17.52 -19.92
CA ILE A 253 -6.73 18.23 -18.88
C ILE A 253 -5.39 17.53 -18.69
N SER A 254 -4.28 18.25 -18.89
CA SER A 254 -2.95 17.76 -18.58
C SER A 254 -2.32 18.62 -17.49
N ALA A 255 -1.48 18.03 -16.67
CA ALA A 255 -0.61 18.73 -15.75
C ALA A 255 0.79 18.12 -15.78
N ALA A 256 1.81 18.93 -15.56
CA ALA A 256 3.18 18.48 -15.40
C ALA A 256 3.98 19.51 -14.60
N THR A 257 5.11 19.06 -14.01
CA THR A 257 6.01 19.93 -13.27
C THR A 257 7.40 20.01 -13.90
N ASN A 258 8.21 20.89 -13.34
CA ASN A 258 9.64 20.99 -13.66
C ASN A 258 10.50 19.94 -12.95
N PHE A 259 9.90 19.04 -12.16
CA PHE A 259 10.61 17.94 -11.51
C PHE A 259 11.23 16.99 -12.54
N VAL A 260 12.50 16.62 -12.37
CA VAL A 260 13.22 15.61 -13.13
C VAL A 260 13.56 14.43 -12.22
N ASN A 261 14.11 14.71 -11.03
CA ASN A 261 14.38 13.76 -9.96
C ASN A 261 14.59 14.53 -8.64
N TYR A 262 14.80 13.81 -7.54
CA TYR A 262 14.92 14.38 -6.18
C TYR A 262 16.00 15.47 -6.01
N LYS A 263 16.92 15.63 -6.92
CA LYS A 263 17.99 16.66 -6.90
C LYS A 263 17.96 17.61 -8.09
N ASP A 264 17.05 17.40 -9.05
CA ASP A 264 16.98 18.18 -10.29
C ASP A 264 15.54 18.63 -10.59
N VAL A 265 15.35 19.93 -10.62
CA VAL A 265 14.10 20.62 -10.96
C VAL A 265 14.25 21.49 -12.21
N SER A 266 15.14 21.14 -13.12
CA SER A 266 15.41 21.89 -14.36
C SER A 266 14.45 21.53 -15.52
N GLY A 267 13.50 20.66 -15.31
CA GLY A 267 12.54 20.22 -16.33
C GLY A 267 11.63 21.35 -16.82
N ASP A 268 11.05 21.16 -17.99
CA ASP A 268 10.13 22.11 -18.63
C ASP A 268 8.67 21.62 -18.49
N ALA A 269 7.95 22.17 -17.50
CA ALA A 269 6.55 21.85 -17.22
C ALA A 269 5.64 22.17 -18.41
N HIS A 270 5.89 23.27 -19.12
CA HIS A 270 5.11 23.69 -20.29
C HIS A 270 5.25 22.66 -21.43
N ARG A 271 6.47 22.30 -21.77
CA ARG A 271 6.73 21.35 -22.85
C ARG A 271 6.11 20.00 -22.56
N LYS A 272 6.21 19.50 -21.30
CA LYS A 272 5.65 18.22 -20.87
C LYS A 272 4.12 18.23 -20.94
N SER A 273 3.46 19.20 -20.29
CA SER A 273 1.99 19.31 -20.24
C SER A 273 1.38 19.49 -21.63
N LYS A 274 2.02 20.34 -22.47
CA LYS A 274 1.65 20.55 -23.86
C LYS A 274 1.77 19.27 -24.70
N ALA A 275 2.84 18.51 -24.52
CA ALA A 275 3.06 17.29 -25.31
C ALA A 275 1.99 16.22 -25.05
N TYR A 276 1.63 16.00 -23.78
CA TYR A 276 0.55 15.08 -23.41
C TYR A 276 -0.76 15.51 -24.07
N LEU A 277 -1.11 16.77 -23.96
CA LEU A 277 -2.36 17.30 -24.50
C LEU A 277 -2.42 17.23 -26.03
N ASP A 278 -1.31 17.58 -26.71
CA ASP A 278 -1.20 17.53 -28.17
C ASP A 278 -1.40 16.11 -28.73
N ILE A 279 -1.00 15.08 -27.97
CA ILE A 279 -1.20 13.67 -28.32
C ILE A 279 -2.66 13.26 -28.06
N ALA A 280 -3.15 13.50 -26.85
CA ALA A 280 -4.49 13.09 -26.43
C ALA A 280 -5.58 13.73 -27.31
N CYS A 281 -5.43 15.00 -27.64
CA CYS A 281 -6.39 15.72 -28.48
C CYS A 281 -6.45 15.23 -29.95
N LYS A 282 -5.56 14.39 -30.41
CA LYS A 282 -5.65 13.80 -31.77
C LYS A 282 -6.57 12.60 -31.84
N LYS A 283 -6.82 11.96 -30.70
CA LYS A 283 -7.68 10.78 -30.61
C LYS A 283 -9.16 11.17 -30.58
N LYS A 284 -10.01 10.26 -31.03
CA LYS A 284 -11.44 10.30 -30.73
C LYS A 284 -11.68 9.85 -29.30
N TYR A 285 -12.73 10.34 -28.68
CA TYR A 285 -13.07 10.00 -27.30
C TYR A 285 -13.20 8.48 -27.09
N GLU A 286 -13.92 7.81 -27.99
CA GLU A 286 -14.15 6.36 -27.91
C GLU A 286 -12.84 5.57 -27.91
N GLN A 287 -11.91 5.95 -28.79
CA GLN A 287 -10.58 5.33 -28.86
C GLN A 287 -9.80 5.52 -27.56
N ALA A 288 -9.74 6.75 -27.02
CA ALA A 288 -9.03 7.02 -25.77
C ALA A 288 -9.63 6.26 -24.60
N ARG A 289 -10.97 6.14 -24.56
CA ARG A 289 -11.71 5.39 -23.55
C ARG A 289 -11.41 3.88 -23.62
N GLU A 290 -11.46 3.29 -24.80
CA GLU A 290 -11.18 1.87 -25.01
C GLU A 290 -9.71 1.53 -24.66
N GLU A 291 -8.75 2.33 -25.05
CA GLU A 291 -7.34 2.16 -24.73
C GLU A 291 -7.09 2.27 -23.21
N HIS A 292 -7.72 3.22 -22.53
CA HIS A 292 -7.69 3.36 -21.08
C HIS A 292 -8.22 2.10 -20.37
N ILE A 293 -9.41 1.64 -20.75
CA ILE A 293 -10.04 0.45 -20.17
C ILE A 293 -9.15 -0.77 -20.40
N ALA A 294 -8.63 -0.97 -21.61
CA ALA A 294 -7.81 -2.13 -21.95
C ALA A 294 -6.50 -2.15 -21.13
N TYR A 295 -5.82 -1.01 -20.98
CA TYR A 295 -4.63 -0.90 -20.15
C TYR A 295 -4.92 -1.26 -18.69
N TYR A 296 -5.93 -0.65 -18.11
CA TYR A 296 -6.32 -0.84 -16.72
C TYR A 296 -6.75 -2.30 -16.45
N GLN A 297 -7.63 -2.85 -17.29
CA GLN A 297 -8.13 -4.22 -17.13
C GLN A 297 -7.07 -5.30 -17.30
N ASN A 298 -5.99 -5.02 -18.03
CA ASN A 298 -4.85 -5.94 -18.10
C ASN A 298 -4.20 -6.20 -16.72
N GLN A 299 -4.35 -5.28 -15.78
CA GLN A 299 -3.91 -5.42 -14.39
C GLN A 299 -5.06 -5.84 -13.48
N PHE A 300 -6.18 -5.13 -13.54
CA PHE A 300 -7.30 -5.32 -12.62
C PHE A 300 -7.92 -6.72 -12.72
N ASN A 301 -8.12 -7.24 -13.92
CA ASN A 301 -8.79 -8.52 -14.18
C ASN A 301 -7.94 -9.76 -13.82
N ARG A 302 -6.69 -9.58 -13.37
CA ARG A 302 -5.83 -10.71 -12.98
C ARG A 302 -6.28 -11.40 -11.70
N VAL A 303 -7.01 -10.71 -10.84
CA VAL A 303 -7.53 -11.28 -9.58
C VAL A 303 -9.03 -11.00 -9.47
N LYS A 304 -9.78 -12.07 -9.18
CA LYS A 304 -11.22 -12.01 -8.99
C LYS A 304 -11.60 -12.74 -7.71
N LEU A 305 -12.21 -12.01 -6.77
CA LEU A 305 -12.79 -12.56 -5.56
C LEU A 305 -14.31 -12.57 -5.70
N ASP A 306 -14.93 -13.70 -5.40
CA ASP A 306 -16.38 -13.85 -5.36
C ASP A 306 -16.77 -14.55 -4.04
N LEU A 307 -17.44 -13.80 -3.18
CA LEU A 307 -18.00 -14.27 -1.90
C LEU A 307 -19.54 -14.42 -1.96
N GLY A 308 -20.11 -14.25 -3.16
CA GLY A 308 -21.55 -14.14 -3.37
C GLY A 308 -22.06 -12.71 -3.28
N THR A 309 -23.32 -12.51 -3.57
CA THR A 309 -24.02 -11.23 -3.54
C THR A 309 -25.30 -11.30 -2.73
N SER A 310 -25.85 -10.14 -2.37
CA SER A 310 -27.11 -10.01 -1.62
C SER A 310 -27.90 -8.78 -2.10
N GLU A 311 -29.16 -8.65 -1.64
CA GLU A 311 -29.97 -7.45 -1.92
C GLU A 311 -29.31 -6.17 -1.34
N GLU A 312 -28.50 -6.28 -0.30
CA GLU A 312 -27.76 -5.17 0.30
C GLU A 312 -26.75 -4.54 -0.68
N ALA A 313 -26.24 -5.32 -1.64
CA ALA A 313 -25.32 -4.86 -2.67
C ALA A 313 -25.93 -3.75 -3.57
N LYS A 314 -27.26 -3.67 -3.65
CA LYS A 314 -27.99 -2.66 -4.41
C LYS A 314 -28.11 -1.31 -3.72
N ARG A 315 -27.74 -1.20 -2.43
CA ARG A 315 -27.79 0.04 -1.67
C ARG A 315 -26.65 0.97 -2.06
N GLU A 316 -26.82 2.27 -1.80
CA GLU A 316 -25.72 3.23 -1.89
C GLU A 316 -24.54 2.83 -1.01
N THR A 317 -23.34 3.07 -1.51
CA THR A 317 -22.10 2.56 -0.90
C THR A 317 -21.96 2.94 0.57
N HIS A 318 -22.22 4.20 0.95
CA HIS A 318 -22.14 4.62 2.33
C HIS A 318 -23.14 3.92 3.25
N LEU A 319 -24.33 3.55 2.74
CA LEU A 319 -25.33 2.78 3.49
C LEU A 319 -24.90 1.33 3.67
N ARG A 320 -24.23 0.74 2.66
CA ARG A 320 -23.63 -0.59 2.78
C ARG A 320 -22.60 -0.63 3.91
N VAL A 321 -21.70 0.37 3.98
CA VAL A 321 -20.71 0.48 5.06
C VAL A 321 -21.41 0.63 6.42
N LYS A 322 -22.40 1.51 6.51
CA LYS A 322 -23.16 1.76 7.76
C LYS A 322 -23.82 0.51 8.34
N HIS A 323 -24.30 -0.38 7.48
CA HIS A 323 -25.02 -1.60 7.86
C HIS A 323 -24.20 -2.89 7.75
N PHE A 324 -22.92 -2.81 7.43
CA PHE A 324 -22.07 -3.99 7.21
C PHE A 324 -22.07 -4.96 8.38
N ASN A 325 -22.02 -4.42 9.61
CA ASN A 325 -22.03 -5.21 10.85
C ASN A 325 -23.33 -6.01 11.11
N GLU A 326 -24.37 -5.82 10.30
CA GLU A 326 -25.56 -6.67 10.32
C GLU A 326 -25.33 -8.07 9.68
N GLY A 327 -24.16 -8.25 9.05
CA GLY A 327 -23.72 -9.55 8.48
C GLY A 327 -24.47 -9.99 7.22
N LYS A 328 -25.12 -9.06 6.51
CA LYS A 328 -25.96 -9.38 5.33
C LYS A 328 -25.31 -9.05 3.98
N ASP A 329 -24.18 -8.31 4.00
CA ASP A 329 -23.50 -7.79 2.78
C ASP A 329 -22.09 -8.34 2.65
N VAL A 330 -21.96 -9.60 2.28
CA VAL A 330 -20.65 -10.22 2.04
C VAL A 330 -19.94 -9.62 0.81
N SER A 331 -20.69 -9.12 -0.17
CA SER A 331 -20.12 -8.52 -1.39
C SER A 331 -19.42 -7.19 -1.14
N LEU A 332 -19.71 -6.48 -0.04
CA LEU A 332 -18.94 -5.30 0.34
C LEU A 332 -17.49 -5.66 0.70
N ALA A 333 -17.26 -6.83 1.30
CA ALA A 333 -15.89 -7.31 1.56
C ALA A 333 -15.13 -7.54 0.24
N THR A 334 -15.79 -8.08 -0.78
CA THR A 334 -15.24 -8.22 -2.13
C THR A 334 -14.96 -6.85 -2.76
N LEU A 335 -15.91 -5.93 -2.70
CA LEU A 335 -15.75 -4.57 -3.24
C LEU A 335 -14.54 -3.87 -2.58
N MET A 336 -14.43 -3.92 -1.26
CA MET A 336 -13.33 -3.30 -0.53
C MET A 336 -11.97 -3.93 -0.87
N PHE A 337 -11.90 -5.26 -1.04
CA PHE A 337 -10.68 -5.95 -1.50
C PHE A 337 -10.26 -5.47 -2.90
N GLN A 338 -11.19 -5.41 -3.85
CA GLN A 338 -10.91 -4.93 -5.20
C GLN A 338 -10.65 -3.43 -5.25
N TYR A 339 -11.25 -2.67 -4.33
CA TYR A 339 -11.02 -1.23 -4.22
C TYR A 339 -9.58 -0.90 -3.84
N GLY A 340 -8.96 -1.64 -2.88
CA GLY A 340 -7.54 -1.44 -2.59
C GLY A 340 -6.64 -1.79 -3.78
N ARG A 341 -6.97 -2.80 -4.59
CA ARG A 341 -6.27 -3.07 -5.86
C ARG A 341 -6.45 -1.94 -6.86
N TYR A 342 -7.67 -1.42 -7.00
CA TYR A 342 -7.97 -0.24 -7.81
C TYR A 342 -7.12 0.97 -7.40
N LEU A 343 -7.07 1.27 -6.11
CA LEU A 343 -6.30 2.40 -5.57
C LEU A 343 -4.79 2.23 -5.84
N LEU A 344 -4.25 1.02 -5.71
CA LEU A 344 -2.83 0.75 -5.98
C LEU A 344 -2.49 0.92 -7.47
N ILE A 345 -3.30 0.37 -8.38
CA ILE A 345 -3.14 0.56 -9.83
C ILE A 345 -3.20 2.06 -10.18
N SER A 346 -4.12 2.79 -9.54
CA SER A 346 -4.37 4.20 -9.82
C SER A 346 -3.33 5.15 -9.23
N SER A 347 -2.54 4.71 -8.23
CA SER A 347 -1.57 5.56 -7.50
C SER A 347 -0.11 5.14 -7.63
N SER A 348 0.18 4.00 -8.26
CA SER A 348 1.56 3.51 -8.38
C SER A 348 1.76 2.71 -9.67
N GLN A 349 2.44 3.30 -10.64
CA GLN A 349 2.78 2.66 -11.93
C GLN A 349 4.26 2.87 -12.26
N PRO A 350 4.87 1.99 -13.05
CA PRO A 350 6.27 2.11 -13.45
C PRO A 350 6.63 3.50 -14.01
N GLY A 351 7.71 4.08 -13.51
CA GLY A 351 8.20 5.41 -13.92
C GLY A 351 7.63 6.58 -13.15
N GLY A 352 6.65 6.34 -12.26
CA GLY A 352 6.08 7.32 -11.32
C GLY A 352 6.74 7.30 -9.94
N GLN A 353 6.21 8.13 -9.04
CA GLN A 353 6.54 8.11 -7.63
C GLN A 353 5.75 7.02 -6.90
N PRO A 354 6.21 6.51 -5.75
CA PRO A 354 5.41 5.63 -4.92
C PRO A 354 4.13 6.31 -4.43
N ALA A 355 3.11 5.50 -4.11
CA ALA A 355 1.94 5.98 -3.38
C ALA A 355 2.38 6.52 -2.01
N ASN A 356 2.16 7.83 -1.77
CA ASN A 356 2.47 8.46 -0.49
C ASN A 356 1.36 8.18 0.55
N LEU A 357 1.37 8.86 1.70
CA LEU A 357 0.37 8.68 2.76
C LEU A 357 -1.07 8.92 2.29
N GLN A 358 -1.24 9.67 1.20
CA GLN A 358 -2.52 10.00 0.56
C GLN A 358 -2.71 9.27 -0.79
N GLY A 359 -1.86 8.33 -1.12
CA GLY A 359 -1.78 7.77 -2.48
C GLY A 359 -1.27 8.82 -3.46
N ILE A 360 -2.18 9.45 -4.19
CA ILE A 360 -1.94 10.63 -5.02
C ILE A 360 -3.02 11.72 -4.82
N TRP A 361 -3.99 11.48 -3.92
CA TRP A 361 -5.15 12.36 -3.71
C TRP A 361 -4.99 13.21 -2.47
N ASN A 362 -4.98 14.51 -2.64
CA ASN A 362 -4.84 15.49 -1.57
C ASN A 362 -5.44 16.84 -1.99
N ASP A 363 -6.29 17.42 -1.16
CA ASP A 363 -6.95 18.70 -1.41
C ASP A 363 -6.26 19.91 -0.71
N LYS A 364 -5.11 19.70 -0.05
CA LYS A 364 -4.47 20.70 0.80
C LYS A 364 -3.07 21.08 0.33
N LEU A 365 -2.60 22.27 0.75
CA LEU A 365 -1.19 22.66 0.66
C LEU A 365 -0.34 22.03 1.77
N LEU A 366 -0.95 21.78 2.92
CA LEU A 366 -0.35 21.09 4.05
C LEU A 366 -1.26 19.90 4.39
N ALA A 367 -0.98 18.75 3.78
CA ALA A 367 -1.70 17.51 4.03
C ALA A 367 -1.48 17.04 5.47
N PRO A 368 -2.37 16.21 6.04
CA PRO A 368 -2.08 15.53 7.30
C PRO A 368 -0.75 14.80 7.22
N TRP A 369 0.11 14.99 8.25
CA TRP A 369 1.50 14.48 8.26
C TRP A 369 2.29 14.81 6.99
N ASP A 370 1.97 15.96 6.38
CA ASP A 370 2.55 16.47 5.13
C ASP A 370 2.33 15.56 3.90
N GLY A 371 1.55 14.48 4.02
CA GLY A 371 1.40 13.49 2.96
C GLY A 371 2.73 12.81 2.57
N LYS A 372 3.70 12.77 3.50
CA LYS A 372 5.03 12.19 3.29
C LYS A 372 4.99 10.67 3.15
N TYR A 373 6.16 10.09 2.96
CA TYR A 373 6.39 8.64 2.97
C TYR A 373 6.85 8.20 4.36
N THR A 374 5.92 7.87 5.23
CA THR A 374 6.24 7.34 6.57
C THR A 374 6.59 5.87 6.44
N VAL A 375 7.78 5.50 6.93
CA VAL A 375 8.39 4.18 6.71
C VAL A 375 8.58 3.39 8.00
N ASN A 376 7.78 3.69 9.02
CA ASN A 376 7.69 2.84 10.21
C ASN A 376 6.47 1.92 10.20
N ILE A 377 5.64 1.97 9.14
CA ILE A 377 4.51 1.08 8.80
C ILE A 377 3.79 1.47 7.50
N ASN A 378 3.52 2.77 7.27
CA ASN A 378 2.52 3.22 6.29
C ASN A 378 2.92 2.88 4.85
N LEU A 379 4.12 3.28 4.43
CA LEU A 379 4.60 3.03 3.07
C LEU A 379 4.77 1.54 2.80
N GLU A 380 5.24 0.78 3.76
CA GLU A 380 5.38 -0.66 3.67
C GLU A 380 4.01 -1.31 3.43
N MET A 381 3.01 -0.90 4.20
CA MET A 381 1.63 -1.39 4.06
C MET A 381 1.02 -1.05 2.70
N ASN A 382 1.36 0.10 2.12
CA ASN A 382 0.89 0.47 0.78
C ASN A 382 1.26 -0.58 -0.28
N TYR A 383 2.36 -1.30 -0.08
CA TYR A 383 2.87 -2.27 -1.05
C TYR A 383 2.70 -3.73 -0.65
N TRP A 384 2.17 -4.03 0.55
CA TRP A 384 1.88 -5.41 0.94
C TRP A 384 0.99 -6.17 -0.04
N PRO A 385 -0.04 -5.57 -0.69
CA PRO A 385 -0.86 -6.30 -1.64
C PRO A 385 -0.19 -6.49 -3.02
N ALA A 386 0.85 -5.74 -3.37
CA ALA A 386 1.37 -5.66 -4.74
C ALA A 386 1.69 -7.04 -5.35
N GLU A 387 2.50 -7.85 -4.67
CA GLU A 387 2.92 -9.14 -5.19
C GLU A 387 1.81 -10.18 -5.12
N VAL A 388 1.21 -10.36 -3.93
CA VAL A 388 0.22 -11.41 -3.69
C VAL A 388 -1.07 -11.20 -4.49
N THR A 389 -1.44 -9.96 -4.82
CA THR A 389 -2.61 -9.66 -5.66
C THR A 389 -2.29 -9.45 -7.14
N ASN A 390 -1.14 -9.97 -7.60
CA ASN A 390 -0.75 -10.03 -9.01
C ASN A 390 -0.59 -8.65 -9.68
N LEU A 391 -0.01 -7.70 -8.94
CA LEU A 391 0.25 -6.31 -9.35
C LEU A 391 1.73 -5.95 -9.19
N SER A 392 2.63 -6.87 -9.48
CA SER A 392 4.08 -6.75 -9.24
C SER A 392 4.71 -5.50 -9.87
N GLU A 393 4.21 -5.04 -11.01
CA GLU A 393 4.68 -3.81 -11.66
C GLU A 393 4.38 -2.54 -10.85
N THR A 394 3.31 -2.52 -10.03
CA THR A 394 2.99 -1.38 -9.17
C THR A 394 3.99 -1.21 -8.03
N HIS A 395 4.82 -2.21 -7.76
CA HIS A 395 5.87 -2.18 -6.75
C HIS A 395 7.14 -1.43 -7.22
N LEU A 396 7.34 -1.28 -8.54
CA LEU A 396 8.56 -0.72 -9.13
C LEU A 396 8.86 0.73 -8.72
N PRO A 397 7.88 1.64 -8.54
CA PRO A 397 8.16 2.98 -8.02
C PRO A 397 8.84 2.99 -6.65
N LEU A 398 8.44 2.07 -5.74
CA LEU A 398 9.11 1.91 -4.45
C LEU A 398 10.55 1.41 -4.62
N MET A 399 10.81 0.49 -5.57
CA MET A 399 12.17 -0.01 -5.84
C MET A 399 13.09 1.10 -6.34
N GLN A 400 12.56 1.99 -7.21
CA GLN A 400 13.30 3.16 -7.67
C GLN A 400 13.58 4.14 -6.52
N MET A 401 12.61 4.40 -5.65
CA MET A 401 12.80 5.24 -4.48
C MET A 401 13.87 4.68 -3.54
N LEU A 402 13.90 3.36 -3.31
CA LEU A 402 14.93 2.71 -2.49
C LEU A 402 16.34 2.90 -3.06
N LYS A 403 16.49 2.84 -4.37
CA LYS A 403 17.75 3.14 -5.03
C LYS A 403 18.21 4.57 -4.75
N GLU A 404 17.31 5.54 -4.88
CA GLU A 404 17.58 6.96 -4.61
C GLU A 404 17.90 7.22 -3.13
N LEU A 405 17.13 6.61 -2.21
CA LEU A 405 17.36 6.68 -0.76
C LEU A 405 18.70 6.05 -0.36
N SER A 406 19.12 4.98 -1.04
CA SER A 406 20.43 4.39 -0.80
C SER A 406 21.59 5.32 -1.15
N GLU A 407 21.39 6.26 -2.09
CA GLU A 407 22.38 7.30 -2.41
C GLU A 407 22.41 8.39 -1.33
N THR A 408 21.25 8.97 -0.99
CA THR A 408 21.17 10.06 0.00
C THR A 408 21.50 9.58 1.41
N GLY A 409 21.05 8.39 1.79
CA GLY A 409 21.25 7.78 3.10
C GLY A 409 22.71 7.46 3.45
N ARG A 410 23.59 7.35 2.45
CA ARG A 410 25.04 7.18 2.68
C ARG A 410 25.64 8.39 3.38
N GLU A 411 25.23 9.57 3.00
CA GLU A 411 25.72 10.78 3.64
C GLU A 411 25.18 10.89 5.07
N THR A 412 23.93 10.57 5.30
CA THR A 412 23.32 10.52 6.62
C THR A 412 24.05 9.51 7.52
N ALA A 413 24.32 8.29 7.04
CA ALA A 413 25.08 7.28 7.78
C ALA A 413 26.46 7.78 8.19
N ARG A 414 27.18 8.41 7.28
CA ARG A 414 28.52 8.96 7.53
C ARG A 414 28.46 10.16 8.47
N THR A 415 27.58 11.14 8.21
CA THR A 415 27.53 12.42 8.93
C THR A 415 27.02 12.25 10.35
N MET A 416 25.94 11.47 10.53
CA MET A 416 25.27 11.35 11.82
C MET A 416 25.80 10.20 12.69
N TYR A 417 26.36 9.16 12.06
CA TYR A 417 26.75 7.93 12.75
C TYR A 417 28.21 7.51 12.56
N GLY A 418 28.91 8.08 11.57
CA GLY A 418 30.27 7.64 11.22
C GLY A 418 30.30 6.22 10.64
N CYS A 419 29.19 5.73 10.09
CA CYS A 419 29.02 4.39 9.56
C CYS A 419 29.16 4.37 8.03
N ASP A 420 29.65 3.25 7.50
CA ASP A 420 29.53 2.91 6.09
C ASP A 420 28.07 2.51 5.75
N GLY A 421 27.79 2.28 4.48
CA GLY A 421 26.46 1.93 4.01
C GLY A 421 25.50 3.10 3.95
N TRP A 422 24.21 2.87 4.21
CA TRP A 422 23.19 3.91 4.18
C TRP A 422 22.10 3.67 5.22
N VAL A 423 21.47 4.76 5.69
CA VAL A 423 20.39 4.75 6.68
C VAL A 423 19.24 5.62 6.25
N LEU A 424 18.04 5.21 6.61
CA LEU A 424 16.81 5.99 6.56
C LEU A 424 16.12 5.87 7.92
N HIS A 425 15.73 7.03 8.48
CA HIS A 425 14.92 7.08 9.69
C HIS A 425 13.45 6.78 9.36
N HIS A 426 12.50 7.17 10.22
CA HIS A 426 11.11 6.73 10.11
C HIS A 426 10.30 7.41 8.98
N ASN A 427 10.87 8.39 8.25
CA ASN A 427 10.11 9.17 7.27
C ASN A 427 11.01 9.75 6.17
N THR A 428 10.42 10.01 5.01
CA THR A 428 11.07 10.70 3.88
C THR A 428 10.05 11.46 3.02
N ASP A 429 10.52 12.23 2.05
CA ASP A 429 9.71 13.01 1.11
C ASP A 429 10.17 12.81 -0.34
N ILE A 430 9.65 13.59 -1.28
CA ILE A 430 10.07 13.51 -2.69
C ILE A 430 11.56 13.87 -2.88
N TRP A 431 12.13 14.65 -1.97
CA TRP A 431 13.54 15.08 -2.00
C TRP A 431 14.49 14.05 -1.39
N ARG A 432 13.97 12.92 -0.92
CA ARG A 432 14.73 11.80 -0.36
C ARG A 432 15.55 12.19 0.87
N CYS A 433 14.96 12.96 1.78
CA CYS A 433 15.54 13.17 3.11
C CYS A 433 15.65 11.85 3.87
N THR A 434 16.74 11.63 4.57
CA THR A 434 17.02 10.38 5.29
C THR A 434 17.39 10.57 6.76
N GLY A 435 17.63 11.82 7.19
CA GLY A 435 17.85 12.18 8.57
C GLY A 435 16.58 12.10 9.43
N LEU A 436 16.73 12.42 10.71
CA LEU A 436 15.62 12.41 11.66
C LEU A 436 14.61 13.51 11.34
N VAL A 437 13.32 13.17 11.33
CA VAL A 437 12.19 14.10 11.23
C VAL A 437 11.21 13.86 12.38
N ASP A 438 10.30 14.81 12.61
CA ASP A 438 9.19 14.71 13.57
C ASP A 438 9.64 14.51 15.03
N LYS A 439 10.80 15.07 15.42
CA LYS A 439 11.40 15.03 16.78
C LYS A 439 11.95 13.67 17.21
N ALA A 440 12.76 13.69 18.27
CA ALA A 440 13.42 12.51 18.82
C ALA A 440 12.47 11.39 19.20
N PHE A 441 11.30 11.72 19.74
CA PHE A 441 10.32 10.75 20.23
C PHE A 441 9.86 9.76 19.14
N TRP A 442 9.55 10.26 17.92
CA TRP A 442 9.10 9.43 16.79
C TRP A 442 10.24 9.11 15.83
N GLY A 443 11.12 10.09 15.61
CA GLY A 443 12.10 10.06 14.52
C GLY A 443 13.37 9.30 14.82
N MET A 444 13.73 9.03 16.10
CA MET A 444 14.94 8.30 16.44
C MET A 444 14.78 6.79 16.25
N TRP A 445 14.55 6.40 15.01
CA TRP A 445 14.38 5.01 14.59
C TRP A 445 15.08 4.79 13.24
N PRO A 446 16.31 4.22 13.24
CA PRO A 446 17.14 4.12 12.04
C PRO A 446 16.86 2.87 11.18
N ASN A 447 15.71 2.25 11.33
CA ASN A 447 15.38 0.97 10.68
C ASN A 447 14.53 1.10 9.41
N GLY A 448 14.11 2.30 9.01
CA GLY A 448 13.22 2.49 7.85
C GLY A 448 13.80 1.92 6.56
N GLY A 449 15.09 2.19 6.27
CA GLY A 449 15.77 1.63 5.11
C GLY A 449 15.89 0.10 5.14
N ALA A 450 16.14 -0.46 6.32
CA ALA A 450 16.23 -1.90 6.52
C ALA A 450 14.87 -2.59 6.28
N TRP A 451 13.79 -2.04 6.80
CA TRP A 451 12.45 -2.59 6.56
C TRP A 451 12.06 -2.52 5.09
N LEU A 452 12.29 -1.39 4.44
CA LEU A 452 12.01 -1.24 3.01
C LEU A 452 12.83 -2.21 2.14
N CYS A 453 14.03 -2.63 2.54
CA CYS A 453 14.81 -3.66 1.83
C CYS A 453 14.08 -5.01 1.78
N GLN A 454 13.16 -5.30 2.71
CA GLN A 454 12.31 -6.48 2.65
C GLN A 454 11.48 -6.53 1.35
N HIS A 455 11.01 -5.38 0.84
CA HIS A 455 10.25 -5.31 -0.40
C HIS A 455 11.08 -5.75 -1.62
N LEU A 456 12.38 -5.42 -1.66
CA LEU A 456 13.29 -5.91 -2.70
C LEU A 456 13.38 -7.43 -2.69
N TRP A 457 13.53 -8.01 -1.50
CA TRP A 457 13.60 -9.45 -1.34
C TRP A 457 12.28 -10.15 -1.68
N GLN A 458 11.13 -9.60 -1.24
CA GLN A 458 9.81 -10.15 -1.57
C GLN A 458 9.56 -10.13 -3.07
N HIS A 459 9.87 -9.04 -3.77
CA HIS A 459 9.75 -8.98 -5.22
C HIS A 459 10.52 -10.12 -5.91
N TYR A 460 11.76 -10.38 -5.46
CA TYR A 460 12.52 -11.53 -5.97
C TYR A 460 11.84 -12.86 -5.65
N LEU A 461 11.33 -13.07 -4.44
CA LEU A 461 10.69 -14.33 -4.07
C LEU A 461 9.44 -14.64 -4.90
N PHE A 462 8.68 -13.63 -5.30
CA PHE A 462 7.48 -13.79 -6.12
C PHE A 462 7.78 -13.89 -7.61
N THR A 463 8.81 -13.20 -8.10
CA THR A 463 9.13 -13.13 -9.55
C THR A 463 10.22 -14.08 -9.99
N GLY A 464 11.10 -14.52 -9.08
CA GLY A 464 12.30 -15.30 -9.40
C GLY A 464 13.32 -14.54 -10.26
N ASN A 465 13.19 -13.22 -10.42
CA ASN A 465 14.00 -12.42 -11.31
C ASN A 465 15.41 -12.17 -10.73
N LYS A 466 16.37 -13.00 -11.14
CA LYS A 466 17.78 -12.87 -10.72
C LYS A 466 18.46 -11.58 -11.22
N ALA A 467 18.05 -11.05 -12.37
CA ALA A 467 18.59 -9.79 -12.87
C ALA A 467 18.18 -8.64 -11.93
N PHE A 468 16.92 -8.59 -11.52
CA PHE A 468 16.44 -7.66 -10.50
C PHE A 468 17.20 -7.86 -9.16
N LEU A 469 17.36 -9.11 -8.70
CA LEU A 469 18.08 -9.38 -7.45
C LEU A 469 19.52 -8.84 -7.49
N LYS A 470 20.18 -8.94 -8.64
CA LYS A 470 21.52 -8.39 -8.84
C LYS A 470 21.56 -6.86 -8.74
N GLU A 471 20.52 -6.17 -9.20
CA GLU A 471 20.38 -4.72 -9.06
C GLU A 471 20.01 -4.32 -7.62
N ALA A 472 19.20 -5.13 -6.93
CA ALA A 472 18.75 -4.90 -5.56
C ALA A 472 19.86 -5.20 -4.51
N TYR A 473 20.74 -6.15 -4.80
CA TYR A 473 21.77 -6.60 -3.84
C TYR A 473 22.65 -5.47 -3.30
N PRO A 474 23.20 -4.54 -4.10
CA PRO A 474 23.99 -3.43 -3.57
C PRO A 474 23.22 -2.52 -2.60
N ILE A 475 21.89 -2.39 -2.78
CA ILE A 475 21.03 -1.60 -1.88
C ILE A 475 20.89 -2.33 -0.55
N MET A 476 20.56 -3.62 -0.58
CA MET A 476 20.45 -4.48 0.61
C MET A 476 21.79 -4.58 1.34
N LYS A 477 22.88 -4.76 0.62
CA LYS A 477 24.24 -4.81 1.16
C LYS A 477 24.60 -3.51 1.88
N GLY A 478 24.32 -2.36 1.25
CA GLY A 478 24.61 -1.06 1.84
C GLY A 478 23.79 -0.80 3.12
N ALA A 479 22.52 -1.21 3.18
CA ALA A 479 21.75 -1.16 4.42
C ALA A 479 22.36 -2.09 5.50
N SER A 480 22.80 -3.30 5.11
CA SER A 480 23.48 -4.23 6.02
C SER A 480 24.83 -3.67 6.52
N ASP A 481 25.61 -3.02 5.66
CA ASP A 481 26.87 -2.37 6.02
C ASP A 481 26.66 -1.31 7.11
N PHE A 482 25.56 -0.54 7.05
CA PHE A 482 25.21 0.41 8.09
C PHE A 482 25.04 -0.30 9.45
N PHE A 483 24.24 -1.36 9.52
CA PHE A 483 24.01 -2.07 10.78
C PHE A 483 25.23 -2.84 11.28
N LEU A 484 26.09 -3.33 10.40
CA LEU A 484 27.35 -3.95 10.81
C LEU A 484 28.26 -2.98 11.57
N HIS A 485 28.15 -1.67 11.30
CA HIS A 485 28.92 -0.62 12.01
C HIS A 485 28.13 0.07 13.12
N PHE A 486 26.81 0.17 13.00
CA PHE A 486 25.94 0.87 13.94
C PHE A 486 25.64 0.05 15.20
N LEU A 487 25.47 -1.27 15.06
CA LEU A 487 25.20 -2.16 16.19
C LEU A 487 26.31 -2.08 17.22
N VAL A 488 25.93 -2.08 18.50
CA VAL A 488 26.86 -2.07 19.64
C VAL A 488 26.54 -3.20 20.57
N GLU A 489 27.63 -3.71 21.26
CA GLU A 489 27.45 -4.75 22.26
C GLU A 489 26.77 -4.18 23.50
N HIS A 490 25.65 -4.80 23.89
CA HIS A 490 24.95 -4.41 25.11
C HIS A 490 25.76 -4.84 26.35
N PRO A 491 26.12 -3.91 27.27
CA PRO A 491 27.05 -4.18 28.34
C PRO A 491 26.60 -5.26 29.34
N LYS A 492 25.27 -5.46 29.47
CA LYS A 492 24.70 -6.47 30.39
C LYS A 492 24.51 -7.83 29.73
N TYR A 493 24.14 -7.87 28.43
CA TYR A 493 23.72 -9.10 27.77
C TYR A 493 24.75 -9.65 26.77
N GLY A 494 25.70 -8.84 26.32
CA GLY A 494 26.67 -9.21 25.29
C GLY A 494 26.09 -9.35 23.90
N TRP A 495 24.81 -9.01 23.70
CA TRP A 495 24.17 -9.02 22.40
C TRP A 495 24.49 -7.75 21.58
N MET A 496 24.48 -7.89 20.27
CA MET A 496 24.59 -6.73 19.38
C MET A 496 23.20 -6.12 19.18
N VAL A 497 23.06 -4.83 19.53
CA VAL A 497 21.78 -4.12 19.56
C VAL A 497 21.88 -2.77 18.86
N THR A 498 20.74 -2.27 18.34
CA THR A 498 20.59 -0.88 17.91
C THR A 498 20.62 0.05 19.15
N CYS A 499 21.36 1.14 19.07
CA CYS A 499 21.40 2.16 20.13
C CYS A 499 21.98 3.48 19.60
N PRO A 500 21.24 4.62 19.67
CA PRO A 500 19.84 4.76 20.10
C PRO A 500 18.83 4.26 19.06
N SER A 501 17.63 3.92 19.50
CA SER A 501 16.47 3.61 18.67
C SER A 501 15.17 3.76 19.47
N ASN A 502 14.01 3.40 18.91
CA ASN A 502 12.75 3.28 19.61
C ASN A 502 11.94 2.09 19.09
N SER A 503 10.92 1.67 19.82
CA SER A 503 9.84 0.84 19.22
C SER A 503 8.72 1.78 18.79
N PRO A 504 8.46 1.93 17.49
CA PRO A 504 7.43 2.86 17.03
C PRO A 504 6.07 2.56 17.68
N GLU A 505 5.35 3.54 18.25
CA GLU A 505 5.76 4.92 18.52
C GLU A 505 5.53 5.20 20.00
N HIS A 506 6.24 4.51 20.87
CA HIS A 506 6.16 4.68 22.33
C HIS A 506 7.43 4.18 23.01
N GLY A 507 7.49 4.33 24.34
CA GLY A 507 8.57 3.84 25.17
C GLY A 507 8.12 2.82 26.22
N PRO A 508 9.05 2.22 26.95
CA PRO A 508 8.73 1.24 28.00
C PRO A 508 7.89 1.81 29.15
N GLU A 509 7.92 3.13 29.34
CA GLU A 509 7.16 3.84 30.37
C GLU A 509 5.79 4.38 29.86
N GLY A 510 5.51 4.24 28.56
CA GLY A 510 4.27 4.67 27.93
C GLY A 510 4.46 5.47 26.64
N ASP A 511 3.44 6.23 26.27
CA ASP A 511 3.39 7.05 25.07
C ASP A 511 3.70 8.53 25.33
N GLU A 512 3.68 9.35 24.29
CA GLU A 512 3.88 10.80 24.38
C GLU A 512 2.91 11.48 25.34
N LYS A 513 1.65 11.04 25.40
CA LYS A 513 0.62 11.63 26.29
C LYS A 513 1.00 11.49 27.77
N LYS A 514 1.76 10.45 28.10
CA LYS A 514 2.33 10.25 29.45
C LYS A 514 3.68 10.96 29.61
N ASN A 515 4.13 11.70 28.58
CA ASN A 515 5.47 12.30 28.54
C ASN A 515 6.59 11.28 28.82
N ALA A 516 6.41 10.04 28.37
CA ALA A 516 7.37 8.98 28.54
C ALA A 516 8.48 9.11 27.48
N PRO A 517 9.75 8.75 27.80
CA PRO A 517 10.81 8.68 26.78
C PRO A 517 10.63 7.43 25.90
N SER A 518 10.95 7.57 24.61
CA SER A 518 10.92 6.46 23.64
C SER A 518 12.33 5.98 23.25
N THR A 519 13.37 6.79 23.51
CA THR A 519 14.76 6.48 23.11
C THR A 519 15.34 5.38 23.98
N VAL A 520 15.57 4.21 23.38
CA VAL A 520 16.01 2.96 24.03
C VAL A 520 17.06 2.24 23.18
N ALA A 521 17.38 0.99 23.54
CA ALA A 521 18.26 0.10 22.78
C ALA A 521 17.58 -1.25 22.53
N GLY A 522 17.81 -1.83 21.35
CA GLY A 522 17.57 -3.23 21.04
C GLY A 522 16.14 -3.70 21.22
N CYS A 523 15.13 -2.86 20.92
CA CYS A 523 13.75 -3.32 20.96
C CYS A 523 13.50 -4.46 19.96
N THR A 524 12.51 -5.27 20.24
CA THR A 524 12.24 -6.52 19.48
C THR A 524 12.03 -6.27 18.00
N MET A 525 11.34 -5.20 17.60
CA MET A 525 11.15 -4.86 16.19
C MET A 525 12.47 -4.64 15.46
N ASP A 526 13.40 -3.91 16.09
CA ASP A 526 14.71 -3.65 15.50
C ASP A 526 15.47 -4.94 15.27
N ASN A 527 15.52 -5.80 16.31
CA ASN A 527 16.20 -7.09 16.23
C ASN A 527 15.63 -7.98 15.13
N GLN A 528 14.29 -7.97 14.98
CA GLN A 528 13.59 -8.71 13.92
C GLN A 528 13.89 -8.15 12.52
N ILE A 529 13.90 -6.83 12.35
CA ILE A 529 14.21 -6.18 11.07
C ILE A 529 15.67 -6.39 10.66
N VAL A 530 16.60 -6.24 11.61
CA VAL A 530 18.03 -6.45 11.34
C VAL A 530 18.31 -7.92 11.01
N PHE A 531 17.65 -8.85 11.71
CA PHE A 531 17.72 -10.27 11.38
C PHE A 531 17.20 -10.54 9.96
N ASP A 532 16.05 -9.97 9.59
CA ASP A 532 15.46 -10.11 8.25
C ASP A 532 16.40 -9.55 7.16
N LEU A 533 16.91 -8.34 7.35
CA LEU A 533 17.85 -7.71 6.42
C LEU A 533 19.12 -8.55 6.24
N PHE A 534 19.76 -8.98 7.30
CA PHE A 534 21.01 -9.75 7.23
C PHE A 534 20.78 -11.12 6.60
N SER A 535 19.71 -11.82 6.99
CA SER A 535 19.35 -13.13 6.44
C SER A 535 19.03 -13.05 4.95
N ASN A 536 18.26 -12.06 4.52
CA ASN A 536 17.90 -11.87 3.11
C ASN A 536 19.11 -11.44 2.28
N THR A 537 19.99 -10.57 2.81
CA THR A 537 21.24 -10.16 2.14
C THR A 537 22.20 -11.34 2.01
N LEU A 538 22.33 -12.15 3.05
CA LEU A 538 23.15 -13.39 3.05
C LEU A 538 22.63 -14.38 1.99
N ARG A 539 21.33 -14.58 1.91
CA ARG A 539 20.71 -15.46 0.89
C ARG A 539 20.90 -14.90 -0.53
N ALA A 540 20.73 -13.60 -0.71
CA ALA A 540 20.99 -12.94 -2.00
C ALA A 540 22.45 -13.13 -2.44
N CYS A 541 23.41 -12.96 -1.53
CA CYS A 541 24.83 -13.20 -1.75
C CYS A 541 25.10 -14.64 -2.22
N LYS A 542 24.52 -15.64 -1.55
CA LYS A 542 24.65 -17.06 -1.94
C LYS A 542 24.04 -17.35 -3.32
N ILE A 543 22.85 -16.80 -3.62
CA ILE A 543 22.14 -16.99 -4.90
C ILE A 543 22.90 -16.38 -6.08
N LEU A 544 23.52 -15.23 -5.85
CA LEU A 544 24.31 -14.53 -6.86
C LEU A 544 25.75 -15.07 -6.97
N ALA A 545 26.16 -15.94 -6.04
CA ALA A 545 27.52 -16.44 -5.90
C ALA A 545 28.58 -15.33 -5.77
N GLU A 546 28.23 -14.27 -5.03
CA GLU A 546 29.05 -13.11 -4.74
C GLU A 546 29.49 -13.10 -3.25
N ASP A 547 30.65 -12.51 -2.92
CA ASP A 547 31.04 -12.05 -1.58
C ASP A 547 30.92 -13.13 -0.44
N ALA A 548 31.46 -14.33 -0.62
CA ALA A 548 31.35 -15.41 0.36
C ALA A 548 31.84 -15.01 1.77
N ALA A 549 32.93 -14.22 1.86
CA ALA A 549 33.44 -13.71 3.12
C ALA A 549 32.48 -12.75 3.81
N TYR A 550 31.74 -11.96 3.03
CA TYR A 550 30.66 -11.09 3.52
C TYR A 550 29.50 -11.90 4.08
N ALA A 551 29.11 -12.98 3.40
CA ALA A 551 28.09 -13.89 3.89
C ALA A 551 28.44 -14.50 5.25
N GLU A 552 29.72 -14.89 5.44
CA GLU A 552 30.20 -15.38 6.76
C GLU A 552 30.18 -14.28 7.83
N HIS A 553 30.49 -13.04 7.46
CA HIS A 553 30.43 -11.90 8.38
C HIS A 553 28.99 -11.63 8.83
N LEU A 554 28.04 -11.63 7.90
CA LEU A 554 26.61 -11.49 8.22
C LEU A 554 26.13 -12.61 9.16
N GLN A 555 26.52 -13.86 8.89
CA GLN A 555 26.14 -14.99 9.75
C GLN A 555 26.66 -14.82 11.17
N LYS A 556 27.94 -14.44 11.33
CA LYS A 556 28.53 -14.17 12.65
C LYS A 556 27.80 -13.05 13.41
N MET A 557 27.31 -12.04 12.69
CA MET A 557 26.53 -10.97 13.32
C MET A 557 25.13 -11.43 13.69
N ILE A 558 24.44 -12.21 12.83
CA ILE A 558 23.15 -12.84 13.13
C ILE A 558 23.25 -13.67 14.43
N ASP A 559 24.33 -14.42 14.59
CA ASP A 559 24.56 -15.24 15.78
C ASP A 559 24.74 -14.42 17.07
N ARG A 560 25.00 -13.12 16.95
CA ARG A 560 25.16 -12.19 18.08
C ARG A 560 23.93 -11.33 18.37
N LEU A 561 22.90 -11.32 17.50
CA LEU A 561 21.66 -10.59 17.76
C LEU A 561 20.91 -11.17 18.97
N PRO A 562 20.08 -10.39 19.67
CA PRO A 562 19.22 -10.93 20.73
C PRO A 562 18.27 -12.01 20.22
N PRO A 563 18.00 -13.08 21.00
CA PRO A 563 16.85 -13.94 20.73
C PRO A 563 15.55 -13.20 21.05
N MET A 564 14.44 -13.60 20.43
CA MET A 564 13.12 -13.16 20.88
C MET A 564 12.85 -13.67 22.30
N GLN A 565 12.04 -12.95 23.06
CA GLN A 565 11.81 -13.24 24.48
C GLN A 565 10.32 -13.35 24.79
N ILE A 566 9.96 -14.32 25.63
CA ILE A 566 8.60 -14.49 26.16
C ILE A 566 8.59 -14.01 27.61
N GLY A 567 7.83 -12.95 27.85
CA GLY A 567 7.80 -12.25 29.13
C GLY A 567 6.85 -12.86 30.15
N ARG A 568 6.77 -12.23 31.32
CA ARG A 568 6.01 -12.66 32.51
C ARG A 568 4.49 -12.78 32.34
N TYR A 569 3.94 -12.28 31.24
CA TYR A 569 2.53 -12.38 30.89
C TYR A 569 2.29 -13.39 29.75
N ASN A 570 3.24 -14.24 29.42
CA ASN A 570 3.25 -15.10 28.23
C ASN A 570 3.15 -14.32 26.91
N GLN A 571 3.54 -13.05 26.91
CA GLN A 571 3.58 -12.20 25.71
C GLN A 571 4.95 -12.28 25.03
N LEU A 572 5.00 -11.97 23.73
CA LEU A 572 6.24 -11.61 23.07
C LEU A 572 6.71 -10.26 23.59
N GLN A 573 7.89 -10.18 24.22
CA GLN A 573 8.39 -8.92 24.75
C GLN A 573 8.66 -7.92 23.64
N GLU A 574 8.29 -6.67 23.87
CA GLU A 574 8.61 -5.54 22.99
C GLU A 574 9.99 -4.95 23.29
N TRP A 575 10.41 -5.03 24.54
CA TRP A 575 11.66 -4.46 25.03
C TRP A 575 12.67 -5.55 25.43
N LEU A 576 13.97 -5.18 25.55
CA LEU A 576 14.97 -6.11 26.06
C LEU A 576 14.66 -6.55 27.50
N GLU A 577 14.14 -5.65 28.31
CA GLU A 577 13.70 -5.94 29.67
C GLU A 577 12.21 -6.35 29.66
N ASP A 578 11.82 -7.21 30.60
CA ASP A 578 10.42 -7.67 30.76
C ASP A 578 9.57 -6.60 31.48
N VAL A 579 9.31 -5.48 30.78
CA VAL A 579 8.60 -4.30 31.28
C VAL A 579 7.31 -3.98 30.54
N ASP A 580 6.87 -4.86 29.64
CA ASP A 580 5.65 -4.67 28.87
C ASP A 580 4.44 -4.46 29.80
N ASP A 581 3.55 -3.54 29.41
CA ASP A 581 2.27 -3.29 30.05
C ASP A 581 1.14 -4.06 29.33
N PRO A 582 0.57 -5.11 29.95
CA PRO A 582 -0.48 -5.92 29.32
C PRO A 582 -1.80 -5.16 29.18
N THR A 583 -1.92 -3.95 29.72
CA THR A 583 -3.10 -3.08 29.58
C THR A 583 -2.91 -2.03 28.47
N SER A 584 -1.75 -1.99 27.82
CA SER A 584 -1.48 -1.04 26.76
C SER A 584 -2.22 -1.41 25.48
N GLU A 585 -3.14 -0.55 25.08
CA GLU A 585 -3.85 -0.61 23.78
C GLU A 585 -3.19 0.29 22.73
N HIS A 586 -1.86 0.45 22.79
CA HIS A 586 -1.15 1.28 21.83
C HIS A 586 -1.40 0.79 20.40
N ARG A 587 -1.60 1.75 19.47
CA ARG A 587 -1.97 1.44 18.07
C ARG A 587 -0.87 0.68 17.30
N HIS A 588 0.41 0.93 17.61
CA HIS A 588 1.51 0.15 17.03
C HIS A 588 1.66 -1.20 17.73
N VAL A 589 1.98 -2.21 16.93
CA VAL A 589 2.28 -3.58 17.36
C VAL A 589 3.65 -4.01 16.82
N SER A 590 4.62 -3.11 16.96
CA SER A 590 5.94 -3.15 16.32
C SER A 590 6.69 -4.45 16.53
N HIS A 591 6.65 -5.01 17.75
CA HIS A 591 7.30 -6.28 18.11
C HIS A 591 6.68 -7.51 17.41
N LEU A 592 5.54 -7.35 16.72
CA LEU A 592 4.91 -8.41 15.92
C LEU A 592 5.36 -8.42 14.45
N PHE A 593 6.36 -7.59 14.07
CA PHE A 593 6.96 -7.62 12.73
C PHE A 593 7.40 -9.03 12.32
N GLY A 594 7.99 -9.80 13.22
CA GLY A 594 8.45 -11.16 12.96
C GLY A 594 7.33 -12.15 12.61
N LEU A 595 6.07 -11.86 13.00
CA LEU A 595 4.88 -12.61 12.58
C LEU A 595 4.37 -12.12 11.21
N TYR A 596 4.22 -10.81 11.04
CA TYR A 596 3.85 -10.16 9.78
C TYR A 596 4.36 -8.70 9.73
N PRO A 597 5.04 -8.27 8.65
CA PRO A 597 5.26 -8.95 7.37
C PRO A 597 6.42 -9.94 7.35
N GLY A 598 7.17 -10.07 8.42
CA GLY A 598 8.22 -11.09 8.58
C GLY A 598 7.68 -12.53 8.51
N ASN A 599 8.59 -13.47 8.60
CA ASN A 599 8.29 -14.91 8.59
C ASN A 599 9.08 -15.67 9.67
N GLN A 600 9.46 -14.98 10.74
CA GLN A 600 10.29 -15.51 11.81
C GLN A 600 9.48 -16.30 12.85
N ILE A 601 8.18 -16.06 12.93
CA ILE A 601 7.27 -16.70 13.89
C ILE A 601 6.30 -17.60 13.15
N SER A 602 6.45 -18.92 13.33
CA SER A 602 5.63 -19.94 12.69
C SER A 602 4.97 -20.84 13.75
N PRO A 603 3.70 -21.25 13.56
CA PRO A 603 3.07 -22.19 14.46
C PRO A 603 3.70 -23.60 14.40
N TYR A 604 4.41 -23.90 13.31
CA TYR A 604 4.95 -25.24 13.04
C TYR A 604 6.39 -25.42 13.48
N THR A 605 7.17 -24.35 13.49
CA THR A 605 8.58 -24.37 13.94
C THR A 605 8.76 -23.78 15.33
N ASP A 606 8.03 -22.72 15.68
CA ASP A 606 8.18 -21.97 16.92
C ASP A 606 6.84 -21.73 17.64
N PRO A 607 6.14 -22.78 18.03
CA PRO A 607 4.79 -22.70 18.59
C PRO A 607 4.69 -21.83 19.85
N LEU A 608 5.76 -21.75 20.65
CA LEU A 608 5.80 -20.90 21.84
C LEU A 608 5.80 -19.43 21.48
N LEU A 609 6.62 -19.01 20.51
CA LEU A 609 6.65 -17.63 20.02
C LEU A 609 5.36 -17.28 19.32
N PHE A 610 4.78 -18.21 18.56
CA PHE A 610 3.48 -18.03 17.92
C PHE A 610 2.38 -17.73 18.95
N GLN A 611 2.32 -18.53 20.04
CA GLN A 611 1.36 -18.28 21.11
C GLN A 611 1.65 -16.97 21.85
N ALA A 612 2.91 -16.64 22.09
CA ALA A 612 3.31 -15.39 22.73
C ALA A 612 2.92 -14.17 21.88
N ALA A 613 3.12 -14.23 20.56
CA ALA A 613 2.67 -13.20 19.63
C ALA A 613 1.15 -13.02 19.64
N LYS A 614 0.40 -14.15 19.68
CA LYS A 614 -1.06 -14.14 19.85
C LYS A 614 -1.48 -13.44 21.15
N ASN A 615 -0.80 -13.72 22.26
CA ASN A 615 -1.09 -13.08 23.54
C ASN A 615 -0.82 -11.56 23.49
N SER A 616 0.30 -11.14 22.89
CA SER A 616 0.61 -9.73 22.68
C SER A 616 -0.49 -9.01 21.91
N LEU A 617 -0.98 -9.62 20.82
CA LEU A 617 -2.04 -9.04 20.01
C LEU A 617 -3.38 -8.98 20.76
N ILE A 618 -3.67 -9.98 21.61
CA ILE A 618 -4.85 -9.95 22.50
C ILE A 618 -4.76 -8.78 23.47
N TYR A 619 -3.61 -8.55 24.09
CA TYR A 619 -3.41 -7.41 25.01
C TYR A 619 -3.57 -6.06 24.32
N ARG A 620 -3.10 -5.92 23.08
CA ARG A 620 -3.27 -4.69 22.27
C ARG A 620 -4.69 -4.44 21.81
N GLY A 621 -5.60 -5.39 22.02
CA GLY A 621 -7.03 -5.25 21.71
C GLY A 621 -7.34 -5.22 20.21
N ASP A 622 -8.63 -5.14 19.89
CA ASP A 622 -9.14 -5.19 18.52
C ASP A 622 -9.41 -3.80 17.91
N GLN A 623 -9.53 -2.78 18.75
CA GLN A 623 -9.76 -1.40 18.29
C GLN A 623 -8.43 -0.71 17.99
N ALA A 624 -8.42 0.15 16.98
CA ALA A 624 -7.27 0.97 16.64
C ALA A 624 -7.61 2.01 15.54
N THR A 625 -6.59 2.69 15.00
CA THR A 625 -6.69 3.56 13.82
C THR A 625 -6.65 2.73 12.53
N GLY A 626 -6.96 3.34 11.37
CA GLY A 626 -7.13 2.64 10.09
C GLY A 626 -5.99 1.68 9.74
N TRP A 627 -4.74 2.17 9.58
CA TRP A 627 -3.61 1.30 9.26
C TRP A 627 -3.33 0.23 10.32
N SER A 628 -3.54 0.56 11.59
CA SER A 628 -3.34 -0.41 12.66
C SER A 628 -4.36 -1.55 12.60
N ILE A 629 -5.60 -1.27 12.24
CA ILE A 629 -6.63 -2.28 11.96
C ILE A 629 -6.21 -3.10 10.75
N GLY A 630 -5.75 -2.45 9.67
CA GLY A 630 -5.18 -3.13 8.50
C GLY A 630 -4.06 -4.11 8.87
N TRP A 631 -3.12 -3.70 9.75
CA TRP A 631 -2.07 -4.59 10.24
C TRP A 631 -2.63 -5.75 11.06
N LYS A 632 -3.58 -5.48 11.96
CA LYS A 632 -4.22 -6.51 12.79
C LYS A 632 -4.98 -7.57 11.98
N ILE A 633 -5.59 -7.21 10.83
CA ILE A 633 -6.20 -8.20 9.92
C ILE A 633 -5.11 -9.18 9.44
N ASN A 634 -3.98 -8.68 8.96
CA ASN A 634 -2.85 -9.49 8.51
C ASN A 634 -2.27 -10.37 9.64
N LEU A 635 -2.11 -9.82 10.83
CA LEU A 635 -1.60 -10.54 12.00
C LEU A 635 -2.54 -11.68 12.43
N TRP A 636 -3.85 -11.44 12.48
CA TRP A 636 -4.82 -12.49 12.80
C TRP A 636 -4.90 -13.55 11.71
N ALA A 637 -4.74 -13.16 10.44
CA ALA A 637 -4.61 -14.12 9.34
C ALA A 637 -3.38 -15.02 9.53
N ARG A 638 -2.21 -14.44 9.88
CA ARG A 638 -0.99 -15.20 10.20
C ARG A 638 -1.11 -16.06 11.46
N LEU A 639 -1.93 -15.65 12.40
CA LEU A 639 -2.30 -16.45 13.58
C LEU A 639 -3.35 -17.54 13.27
N LEU A 640 -3.71 -17.72 12.00
CA LEU A 640 -4.65 -18.73 11.51
C LEU A 640 -6.06 -18.60 12.12
N ASP A 641 -6.44 -17.40 12.54
CA ASP A 641 -7.72 -17.09 13.17
C ASP A 641 -8.59 -16.22 12.26
N GLY A 642 -9.25 -16.85 11.28
CA GLY A 642 -10.08 -16.18 10.29
C GLY A 642 -11.28 -15.47 10.89
N ASN A 643 -11.89 -16.02 11.92
CA ASN A 643 -13.02 -15.39 12.60
C ASN A 643 -12.61 -14.11 13.33
N ARG A 644 -11.42 -14.10 13.94
CA ARG A 644 -10.89 -12.91 14.58
C ARG A 644 -10.48 -11.87 13.53
N ALA A 645 -9.83 -12.28 12.44
CA ALA A 645 -9.53 -11.39 11.31
C ALA A 645 -10.80 -10.75 10.75
N PHE A 646 -11.89 -11.51 10.59
CA PHE A 646 -13.17 -10.98 10.13
C PHE A 646 -13.82 -10.02 11.14
N LYS A 647 -13.66 -10.27 12.45
CA LYS A 647 -14.08 -9.30 13.48
C LYS A 647 -13.33 -7.97 13.32
N ILE A 648 -12.03 -8.00 13.01
CA ILE A 648 -11.26 -6.79 12.77
C ILE A 648 -11.72 -6.10 11.48
N ILE A 649 -12.08 -6.84 10.42
CA ILE A 649 -12.73 -6.29 9.21
C ILE A 649 -14.02 -5.55 9.57
N ASN A 650 -14.87 -6.10 10.43
CA ASN A 650 -16.07 -5.40 10.90
C ASN A 650 -15.75 -4.11 11.65
N ASN A 651 -14.65 -4.06 12.41
CA ASN A 651 -14.20 -2.84 13.09
C ASN A 651 -13.70 -1.77 12.09
N MET A 652 -13.17 -2.18 10.94
CA MET A 652 -12.72 -1.27 9.90
C MET A 652 -13.87 -0.71 9.07
N LEU A 653 -14.87 -1.54 8.73
CA LEU A 653 -16.02 -1.14 7.93
C LEU A 653 -17.09 -0.47 8.81
N VAL A 654 -16.70 0.61 9.47
CA VAL A 654 -17.54 1.49 10.29
C VAL A 654 -17.52 2.89 9.70
N LEU A 655 -18.68 3.36 9.25
CA LEU A 655 -18.80 4.63 8.53
C LEU A 655 -18.39 5.84 9.38
N VAL A 656 -17.54 6.71 8.78
CA VAL A 656 -17.30 8.06 9.31
C VAL A 656 -18.47 8.94 8.91
N GLU A 657 -19.21 9.42 9.91
CA GLU A 657 -20.34 10.34 9.72
C GLU A 657 -20.42 11.33 10.89
N PRO A 658 -21.18 12.44 10.80
CA PRO A 658 -21.27 13.40 11.92
C PRO A 658 -21.68 12.78 13.26
N ALA A 659 -22.51 11.74 13.22
CA ALA A 659 -22.90 10.98 14.42
C ALA A 659 -21.82 10.02 14.93
N ASN A 660 -20.86 9.65 14.09
CA ASN A 660 -19.73 8.77 14.43
C ASN A 660 -18.42 9.26 13.76
N PRO A 661 -17.80 10.34 14.26
CA PRO A 661 -16.57 10.89 13.70
C PRO A 661 -15.35 9.98 13.92
N SER A 662 -15.47 8.95 14.74
CA SER A 662 -14.42 7.95 15.01
C SER A 662 -14.57 6.67 14.17
N GLY A 663 -15.43 6.67 13.14
CA GLY A 663 -15.49 5.60 12.13
C GLY A 663 -14.14 5.38 11.45
N ARG A 664 -14.03 4.28 10.70
CA ARG A 664 -12.77 3.86 10.05
C ARG A 664 -12.84 3.83 8.53
N THR A 665 -14.01 4.07 7.95
CA THR A 665 -14.21 4.09 6.50
C THR A 665 -15.03 5.31 6.12
N TYR A 666 -14.52 6.13 5.21
CA TYR A 666 -15.24 7.28 4.65
C TYR A 666 -16.32 6.82 3.66
N PRO A 667 -17.30 7.71 3.34
CA PRO A 667 -18.38 7.38 2.38
C PRO A 667 -17.88 6.88 1.02
N ASN A 668 -16.72 7.31 0.54
CA ASN A 668 -16.08 6.88 -0.70
C ASN A 668 -15.14 5.67 -0.55
N LEU A 669 -15.24 4.94 0.56
CA LEU A 669 -14.41 3.80 0.94
C LEU A 669 -12.93 4.11 1.23
N PHE A 670 -12.52 5.36 1.28
CA PHE A 670 -11.20 5.71 1.80
C PHE A 670 -11.07 5.31 3.27
N ASP A 671 -9.90 4.82 3.63
CA ASP A 671 -9.55 4.52 5.02
C ASP A 671 -9.48 5.78 5.88
N ALA A 672 -9.93 5.65 7.11
CA ALA A 672 -9.91 6.74 8.09
C ALA A 672 -9.03 6.40 9.29
N HIS A 673 -7.97 7.20 9.42
CA HIS A 673 -7.23 7.22 10.68
C HIS A 673 -8.12 7.75 11.85
N PRO A 674 -9.01 8.79 11.82
CA PRO A 674 -9.11 9.96 10.96
C PRO A 674 -7.96 10.95 11.18
N PRO A 675 -7.58 11.81 10.20
CA PRO A 675 -8.10 11.99 8.86
C PRO A 675 -7.70 10.86 7.89
N PHE A 676 -7.98 11.02 6.59
CA PHE A 676 -7.63 10.04 5.55
C PHE A 676 -6.15 9.70 5.54
N GLN A 677 -5.88 8.42 5.49
CA GLN A 677 -4.60 7.78 5.13
C GLN A 677 -4.93 6.57 4.26
N ILE A 678 -4.16 6.34 3.18
CA ILE A 678 -4.51 5.28 2.22
C ILE A 678 -4.05 3.88 2.64
N ASP A 679 -3.12 3.82 3.56
CA ASP A 679 -2.45 2.59 4.00
C ASP A 679 -3.41 1.51 4.51
N GLY A 680 -4.44 1.90 5.26
CA GLY A 680 -5.46 0.95 5.72
C GLY A 680 -6.24 0.28 4.59
N ASN A 681 -6.49 0.97 3.47
CA ASN A 681 -7.09 0.37 2.28
C ASN A 681 -6.21 -0.76 1.71
N PHE A 682 -4.91 -0.55 1.64
CA PHE A 682 -3.96 -1.54 1.16
C PHE A 682 -3.74 -2.67 2.18
N GLY A 683 -3.67 -2.32 3.47
CA GLY A 683 -3.59 -3.29 4.57
C GLY A 683 -4.79 -4.24 4.61
N TYR A 684 -5.99 -3.73 4.31
CA TYR A 684 -7.21 -4.55 4.17
C TYR A 684 -7.05 -5.57 3.03
N THR A 685 -6.66 -5.10 1.84
CA THR A 685 -6.50 -5.97 0.66
C THR A 685 -5.45 -7.05 0.88
N ALA A 686 -4.30 -6.69 1.45
CA ALA A 686 -3.27 -7.65 1.82
C ALA A 686 -3.76 -8.64 2.89
N GLY A 687 -4.51 -8.16 3.89
CA GLY A 687 -5.07 -8.99 4.95
C GLY A 687 -6.06 -10.04 4.44
N VAL A 688 -6.96 -9.64 3.54
CA VAL A 688 -7.88 -10.59 2.88
C VAL A 688 -7.10 -11.61 2.04
N ALA A 689 -6.06 -11.19 1.32
CA ALA A 689 -5.18 -12.10 0.60
C ALA A 689 -4.50 -13.11 1.55
N GLU A 690 -3.96 -12.65 2.70
CA GLU A 690 -3.36 -13.51 3.72
C GLU A 690 -4.36 -14.46 4.39
N MET A 691 -5.63 -14.08 4.52
CA MET A 691 -6.70 -14.99 5.00
C MET A 691 -6.94 -16.15 4.03
N LEU A 692 -6.73 -15.93 2.72
CA LEU A 692 -7.01 -16.91 1.66
C LEU A 692 -5.78 -17.67 1.20
N LEU A 693 -4.58 -17.06 1.20
CA LEU A 693 -3.36 -17.66 0.67
C LEU A 693 -2.13 -17.19 1.43
N GLN A 694 -1.38 -18.11 2.03
CA GLN A 694 -0.08 -17.81 2.63
C GLN A 694 1.02 -18.67 2.00
N SER A 695 2.22 -18.11 1.84
CA SER A 695 3.36 -18.81 1.26
C SER A 695 4.71 -18.48 1.92
N HIS A 696 4.68 -17.98 3.15
CA HIS A 696 5.84 -17.53 3.90
C HIS A 696 6.51 -18.59 4.77
N ASP A 697 5.86 -19.73 4.96
CA ASP A 697 6.22 -20.74 5.93
C ASP A 697 6.34 -22.13 5.28
N ASN A 698 7.37 -22.31 4.47
CA ASN A 698 7.77 -23.56 3.78
C ASN A 698 6.75 -24.19 2.82
N ALA A 699 5.52 -23.70 2.74
CA ALA A 699 4.45 -24.24 1.93
C ALA A 699 3.51 -23.15 1.44
N ILE A 700 2.71 -23.45 0.42
CA ILE A 700 1.51 -22.69 0.07
C ILE A 700 0.37 -23.20 0.93
N HIS A 701 -0.05 -22.43 1.90
CA HIS A 701 -1.17 -22.74 2.77
C HIS A 701 -2.47 -22.19 2.17
N LEU A 702 -3.36 -23.10 1.82
CA LEU A 702 -4.62 -22.83 1.15
C LEU A 702 -5.71 -22.57 2.18
N LEU A 703 -6.37 -21.42 2.09
CA LEU A 703 -7.43 -20.97 3.00
C LEU A 703 -7.04 -21.04 4.49
N PRO A 704 -5.86 -20.51 4.88
CA PRO A 704 -5.32 -20.68 6.23
C PRO A 704 -6.19 -20.03 7.32
N ALA A 705 -6.91 -18.95 6.99
CA ALA A 705 -7.68 -18.17 7.94
C ALA A 705 -9.05 -17.76 7.36
N LEU A 706 -9.76 -18.73 6.75
CA LEU A 706 -11.09 -18.52 6.20
C LEU A 706 -12.10 -18.34 7.34
N PRO A 707 -12.88 -17.25 7.40
CA PRO A 707 -13.89 -17.05 8.44
C PRO A 707 -15.16 -17.89 8.16
N ASP A 708 -15.89 -18.23 9.19
CA ASP A 708 -17.17 -18.96 9.08
C ASP A 708 -18.22 -18.17 8.28
N ALA A 709 -18.11 -16.83 8.24
CA ALA A 709 -18.97 -15.96 7.45
C ALA A 709 -18.83 -16.16 5.93
N TRP A 710 -17.68 -16.64 5.46
CA TRP A 710 -17.40 -16.88 4.03
C TRP A 710 -17.51 -18.35 3.69
N ARG A 711 -18.70 -18.92 3.91
CA ARG A 711 -18.93 -20.37 3.77
C ARG A 711 -18.71 -20.90 2.35
N LYS A 712 -18.94 -20.09 1.34
CA LYS A 712 -18.79 -20.41 -0.07
C LYS A 712 -18.14 -19.24 -0.78
N GLY A 713 -17.25 -19.53 -1.70
CA GLY A 713 -16.64 -18.49 -2.50
C GLY A 713 -15.59 -19.03 -3.46
N ARG A 714 -15.01 -18.11 -4.19
CA ARG A 714 -13.96 -18.37 -5.18
C ARG A 714 -12.99 -17.19 -5.22
N ILE A 715 -11.73 -17.49 -5.38
CA ILE A 715 -10.67 -16.51 -5.67
C ILE A 715 -9.83 -17.02 -6.83
N GLU A 716 -9.52 -16.13 -7.78
CA GLU A 716 -8.65 -16.42 -8.91
C GLU A 716 -7.48 -15.46 -8.92
N GLY A 717 -6.30 -15.95 -9.31
CA GLY A 717 -5.16 -15.15 -9.70
C GLY A 717 -4.27 -14.64 -8.56
N LEU A 718 -4.47 -15.04 -7.30
CA LEU A 718 -3.52 -14.75 -6.23
C LEU A 718 -2.16 -15.40 -6.52
N VAL A 719 -1.10 -14.71 -6.19
CA VAL A 719 0.27 -15.20 -6.42
C VAL A 719 0.92 -15.60 -5.11
N ALA A 720 1.52 -16.78 -5.08
CA ALA A 720 2.39 -17.23 -4.02
C ALA A 720 3.87 -17.10 -4.42
N ARG A 721 4.77 -17.09 -3.44
CA ARG A 721 6.22 -17.12 -3.67
C ARG A 721 6.58 -18.26 -4.60
N GLY A 722 7.65 -18.11 -5.39
CA GLY A 722 7.99 -19.05 -6.47
C GLY A 722 7.14 -18.89 -7.73
N GLY A 723 6.36 -17.82 -7.84
CA GLY A 723 5.56 -17.51 -9.04
C GLY A 723 4.39 -18.45 -9.27
N PHE A 724 3.81 -19.01 -8.22
CA PHE A 724 2.63 -19.88 -8.31
C PHE A 724 1.36 -19.05 -8.27
N VAL A 725 0.65 -18.95 -9.40
CA VAL A 725 -0.67 -18.31 -9.46
C VAL A 725 -1.73 -19.33 -9.05
N THR A 726 -2.60 -18.92 -8.15
CA THR A 726 -3.50 -19.84 -7.43
C THR A 726 -4.96 -19.42 -7.61
N ASP A 727 -5.78 -20.36 -8.08
CA ASP A 727 -7.24 -20.24 -8.13
C ASP A 727 -7.84 -21.24 -7.16
N MET A 728 -8.76 -20.81 -6.30
CA MET A 728 -9.39 -21.65 -5.29
C MET A 728 -10.90 -21.50 -5.30
N GLU A 729 -11.57 -22.61 -5.06
CA GLU A 729 -13.01 -22.69 -4.78
C GLU A 729 -13.21 -23.38 -3.44
N TRP A 730 -14.18 -22.90 -2.66
CA TRP A 730 -14.55 -23.51 -1.38
C TRP A 730 -16.06 -23.54 -1.17
N ASP A 731 -16.51 -24.52 -0.42
CA ASP A 731 -17.90 -24.70 0.01
C ASP A 731 -17.95 -25.30 1.41
N GLY A 732 -18.93 -24.84 2.21
CA GLY A 732 -19.02 -25.22 3.62
C GLY A 732 -17.81 -24.77 4.45
N ALA A 733 -17.17 -23.65 4.08
CA ALA A 733 -15.94 -23.12 4.65
C ALA A 733 -14.73 -24.08 4.51
N GLN A 734 -14.73 -24.96 3.52
CA GLN A 734 -13.65 -25.89 3.23
C GLN A 734 -13.26 -25.86 1.76
N LEU A 735 -11.96 -25.93 1.49
CA LEU A 735 -11.45 -26.01 0.13
C LEU A 735 -12.12 -27.16 -0.63
N SER A 736 -12.68 -26.88 -1.80
CA SER A 736 -13.23 -27.89 -2.71
C SER A 736 -12.29 -28.19 -3.87
N LYS A 737 -11.64 -27.14 -4.42
CA LYS A 737 -10.76 -27.26 -5.58
C LYS A 737 -9.70 -26.17 -5.56
N VAL A 738 -8.51 -26.51 -6.04
CA VAL A 738 -7.43 -25.55 -6.29
C VAL A 738 -6.78 -25.84 -7.64
N ILE A 739 -6.49 -24.76 -8.39
CA ILE A 739 -5.68 -24.81 -9.61
C ILE A 739 -4.44 -23.95 -9.38
N ILE A 740 -3.26 -24.52 -9.65
CA ILE A 740 -1.99 -23.84 -9.53
C ILE A 740 -1.37 -23.70 -10.91
N HIS A 741 -1.09 -22.47 -11.32
CA HIS A 741 -0.37 -22.14 -12.54
C HIS A 741 1.09 -21.82 -12.18
N ALA A 742 2.02 -22.71 -12.54
CA ALA A 742 3.43 -22.57 -12.18
C ALA A 742 4.17 -21.69 -13.20
N ARG A 743 4.52 -20.45 -12.86
CA ARG A 743 5.32 -19.56 -13.74
C ARG A 743 6.78 -20.01 -13.82
N LEU A 744 7.36 -20.39 -12.68
CA LEU A 744 8.78 -20.71 -12.55
C LEU A 744 9.04 -22.23 -12.45
N GLY A 745 8.03 -23.00 -12.01
CA GLY A 745 8.18 -24.43 -11.75
C GLY A 745 8.95 -24.74 -10.46
N GLY A 746 9.38 -25.99 -10.30
CA GLY A 746 10.04 -26.50 -9.11
C GLY A 746 9.12 -27.23 -8.17
N ASN A 747 9.57 -27.55 -6.96
CA ASN A 747 8.73 -28.25 -5.98
C ASN A 747 7.62 -27.30 -5.47
N LEU A 748 6.38 -27.71 -5.68
CA LEU A 748 5.19 -27.10 -5.10
C LEU A 748 4.82 -27.87 -3.84
N ARG A 749 4.97 -27.27 -2.68
CA ARG A 749 4.43 -27.81 -1.43
C ARG A 749 3.12 -27.14 -1.08
N LEU A 750 2.03 -27.92 -1.02
CA LEU A 750 0.71 -27.48 -0.60
C LEU A 750 0.45 -27.86 0.84
N ARG A 751 -0.15 -26.96 1.60
CA ARG A 751 -0.68 -27.18 2.95
C ARG A 751 -2.17 -26.90 2.97
N SER A 752 -2.99 -27.83 3.47
CA SER A 752 -4.46 -27.75 3.49
C SER A 752 -5.05 -28.36 4.75
N TYR A 753 -6.18 -27.83 5.21
CA TYR A 753 -6.95 -28.45 6.31
C TYR A 753 -7.77 -29.65 5.87
N VAL A 754 -7.93 -29.89 4.58
CA VAL A 754 -8.63 -31.02 4.02
C VAL A 754 -7.68 -31.89 3.18
N PRO A 755 -7.88 -33.22 3.14
CA PRO A 755 -7.08 -34.06 2.28
C PRO A 755 -7.39 -33.80 0.80
N LEU A 756 -6.35 -33.80 -0.03
CA LEU A 756 -6.40 -33.51 -1.45
C LEU A 756 -6.03 -34.72 -2.29
N LYS A 757 -6.60 -34.77 -3.49
CA LYS A 757 -6.23 -35.69 -4.58
C LYS A 757 -5.90 -34.91 -5.85
N GLY A 758 -5.02 -35.44 -6.67
CA GLY A 758 -4.65 -34.90 -7.98
C GLY A 758 -3.44 -35.58 -8.56
N LYS A 759 -3.19 -35.33 -9.83
CA LYS A 759 -2.08 -35.98 -10.55
C LYS A 759 -0.74 -35.49 -10.00
N GLY A 760 0.13 -36.43 -9.64
CA GLY A 760 1.49 -36.14 -9.17
C GLY A 760 1.59 -35.75 -7.70
N LEU A 761 0.47 -35.63 -6.99
CA LEU A 761 0.42 -35.30 -5.58
C LEU A 761 0.98 -36.47 -4.73
N ARG A 762 1.92 -36.15 -3.85
CA ARG A 762 2.53 -37.08 -2.90
C ARG A 762 2.55 -36.43 -1.53
N GLU A 763 2.45 -37.23 -0.49
CA GLU A 763 2.63 -36.75 0.88
C GLU A 763 4.01 -36.08 1.02
N ALA A 764 4.08 -34.92 1.63
CA ALA A 764 5.31 -34.18 1.78
C ALA A 764 6.25 -34.85 2.79
N VAL A 765 7.52 -34.95 2.46
CA VAL A 765 8.54 -35.52 3.33
C VAL A 765 9.75 -34.61 3.43
N GLY A 766 10.19 -34.32 4.65
CA GLY A 766 11.36 -33.49 4.92
C GLY A 766 11.18 -32.02 4.53
N GLU A 767 12.29 -31.32 4.32
CA GLU A 767 12.30 -29.89 3.98
C GLU A 767 11.83 -29.65 2.53
N ASN A 768 11.16 -28.52 2.31
CA ASN A 768 10.81 -28.09 0.96
C ASN A 768 12.09 -27.69 0.20
N LYS A 769 12.33 -28.33 -0.93
CA LYS A 769 13.53 -28.10 -1.75
C LYS A 769 13.44 -26.86 -2.65
N ASN A 770 12.28 -26.22 -2.71
CA ASN A 770 12.12 -25.01 -3.50
C ASN A 770 12.76 -23.80 -2.77
N PRO A 771 13.76 -23.14 -3.36
CA PRO A 771 14.52 -22.09 -2.69
C PRO A 771 13.69 -20.86 -2.33
N PHE A 772 12.55 -20.65 -3.00
CA PHE A 772 11.66 -19.51 -2.72
C PHE A 772 10.86 -19.64 -1.42
N PHE A 773 10.81 -20.84 -0.84
CA PHE A 773 10.07 -21.13 0.41
C PHE A 773 10.96 -21.33 1.62
N GLN A 774 12.27 -21.25 1.45
CA GLN A 774 13.20 -21.40 2.58
C GLN A 774 13.02 -20.25 3.59
N VAL A 775 13.04 -20.62 4.86
CA VAL A 775 12.96 -19.71 6.01
C VAL A 775 14.23 -19.87 6.84
N GLU A 776 14.86 -18.75 7.21
CA GLU A 776 16.03 -18.79 8.08
C GLU A 776 15.62 -19.12 9.51
N ARG A 777 16.44 -19.93 10.16
CA ARG A 777 16.20 -20.32 11.55
C ARG A 777 16.53 -19.18 12.50
N ILE A 778 15.60 -18.90 13.39
CA ILE A 778 15.80 -17.99 14.52
C ILE A 778 16.44 -18.74 15.69
N LYS A 779 16.95 -17.98 16.65
CA LYS A 779 17.41 -18.54 17.93
C LYS A 779 16.24 -19.02 18.78
N GLU A 780 16.49 -20.03 19.62
CA GLU A 780 15.54 -20.44 20.65
C GLU A 780 15.15 -19.25 21.53
N PRO A 781 13.86 -19.04 21.81
CA PRO A 781 13.40 -17.92 22.60
C PRO A 781 13.83 -18.04 24.06
N LEU A 782 14.11 -16.92 24.69
CA LEU A 782 14.26 -16.87 26.14
C LEU A 782 12.89 -16.77 26.79
N ILE A 783 12.64 -17.65 27.75
CA ILE A 783 11.34 -17.77 28.41
C ILE A 783 11.47 -17.27 29.85
N SER A 784 10.60 -16.37 30.27
CA SER A 784 10.52 -15.90 31.65
C SER A 784 10.33 -17.07 32.63
N LYS A 785 11.14 -17.11 33.69
CA LYS A 785 11.01 -18.11 34.75
C LYS A 785 9.72 -17.98 35.57
N LYS A 786 8.94 -16.93 35.34
CA LYS A 786 7.72 -16.62 36.09
C LYS A 786 6.47 -17.23 35.48
N ILE A 787 6.59 -17.94 34.34
CA ILE A 787 5.43 -18.45 33.61
C ILE A 787 5.50 -19.97 33.40
N CYS A 788 4.34 -20.57 33.12
CA CYS A 788 4.23 -21.86 32.46
C CYS A 788 4.03 -21.58 30.97
N PRO A 789 4.89 -22.05 30.05
CA PRO A 789 4.75 -21.84 28.63
C PRO A 789 3.40 -22.35 28.11
N GLN A 790 2.80 -21.53 27.20
CA GLN A 790 1.53 -21.86 26.55
C GLN A 790 1.81 -22.29 25.11
N TYR A 791 1.05 -23.26 24.63
CA TYR A 791 1.13 -23.77 23.27
C TYR A 791 -0.17 -23.48 22.52
N PRO A 792 -0.12 -23.19 21.20
CA PRO A 792 -1.32 -22.96 20.41
C PRO A 792 -2.07 -24.28 20.18
N LEU A 793 -3.40 -24.16 20.07
CA LEU A 793 -4.24 -25.23 19.51
C LEU A 793 -4.27 -25.05 17.99
N LEU A 794 -3.73 -26.01 17.27
CA LEU A 794 -3.67 -25.98 15.80
C LEU A 794 -4.58 -27.06 15.21
N TYR A 795 -5.25 -26.73 14.11
CA TYR A 795 -5.95 -27.70 13.31
C TYR A 795 -4.95 -28.64 12.61
N ARG A 796 -5.37 -29.89 12.39
CA ARG A 796 -4.60 -30.82 11.57
C ARG A 796 -4.44 -30.28 10.16
N VAL A 797 -3.22 -30.34 9.63
CA VAL A 797 -2.91 -30.02 8.24
C VAL A 797 -2.44 -31.25 7.49
N TYR A 798 -2.68 -31.24 6.19
CA TYR A 798 -2.16 -32.19 5.23
C TYR A 798 -1.18 -31.47 4.33
N GLU A 799 0.02 -32.01 4.16
CA GLU A 799 1.03 -31.44 3.30
C GLU A 799 1.39 -32.39 2.15
N TYR A 800 1.53 -31.81 0.98
CA TYR A 800 1.80 -32.56 -0.24
C TYR A 800 2.87 -31.85 -1.08
N ASP A 801 3.72 -32.65 -1.75
CA ASP A 801 4.69 -32.20 -2.73
C ASP A 801 4.28 -32.59 -4.15
N VAL A 802 4.50 -31.70 -5.10
CA VAL A 802 4.35 -31.90 -6.54
C VAL A 802 5.52 -31.26 -7.26
N MET A 803 6.22 -32.01 -8.10
CA MET A 803 7.21 -31.42 -8.99
C MET A 803 6.49 -30.75 -10.16
N THR A 804 6.64 -29.44 -10.29
CA THR A 804 5.99 -28.65 -11.34
C THR A 804 6.96 -28.19 -12.42
N GLU A 805 6.42 -27.96 -13.62
CA GLU A 805 7.14 -27.45 -14.77
C GLU A 805 6.69 -26.00 -15.09
N PRO A 806 7.59 -25.13 -15.55
CA PRO A 806 7.22 -23.77 -15.96
C PRO A 806 6.10 -23.75 -17.01
N GLY A 807 5.13 -22.88 -16.84
CA GLY A 807 4.00 -22.69 -17.75
C GLY A 807 2.92 -23.78 -17.69
N LYS A 808 3.02 -24.74 -16.77
CA LYS A 808 2.00 -25.79 -16.59
C LYS A 808 1.02 -25.45 -15.48
N SER A 809 -0.18 -26.06 -15.60
CA SER A 809 -1.24 -25.93 -14.60
C SER A 809 -1.52 -27.29 -13.94
N TYR A 810 -1.81 -27.27 -12.66
CA TYR A 810 -2.04 -28.43 -11.81
C TYR A 810 -3.36 -28.23 -11.06
N CYS A 811 -4.22 -29.24 -11.08
CA CYS A 811 -5.53 -29.21 -10.44
C CYS A 811 -5.61 -30.24 -9.33
N PHE A 812 -6.07 -29.81 -8.16
CA PHE A 812 -6.27 -30.67 -7.00
C PHE A 812 -7.66 -30.43 -6.43
N GLU A 813 -8.26 -31.49 -5.91
CA GLU A 813 -9.61 -31.48 -5.36
C GLU A 813 -9.62 -32.11 -3.97
N ARG A 814 -10.57 -31.73 -3.15
CA ARG A 814 -10.85 -32.39 -1.88
C ARG A 814 -11.27 -33.85 -2.13
N ILE A 815 -10.80 -34.79 -1.29
CA ILE A 815 -11.20 -36.19 -1.31
C ILE A 815 -12.63 -36.33 -0.81
#